data_2547370ec3eb7046bae350673eecfd4c
#
_entry.id   2547370ec3eb7046bae350673eecfd4c
#
_cell.length_a   1.000
_cell.length_b   1.000
_cell.length_c   1.000
_cell.angle_alpha   90.00
_cell.angle_beta   90.00
_cell.angle_gamma   90.00
#
_symmetry.space_group_name_H-M   'P 1'
#
loop_
_entity.id
_entity.type
_entity.pdbx_description
1 polymer ?
#
loop_
_entity_poly.entity_id
_entity_poly.type
_entity_poly.pdbx_seq_one_letter_code
_entity_poly.pdbx_strand_id
1 'polypeptide(L)'
;MEFKTDVLLHGGDYNPDQWLDRPDILERDAEMLAESGCNVVSLGIFAWSTLEPEEGVFRLDWMEQVIDRLYAKGIRVILATPSGARPKWLADKYPEVLRVDKARRRQLFGVRHNHCYTSPVYREKVRIINQKLAERFGNHPAVIMWHISNEYGGECHCPLCQAAFRDWLKEKYQTIGNLNSRWCTTFWSHTYQSFDDIESPSELGETQLHALNLDWKRFVTHQTRDFMRWEIKAVRDAGSSLPVTANLMYYFDGLDYFKMAKDIDVVSWDTYPTWGKKEDIAIARDNAMCHDLMRSLKKKPFFQMESCPSSTNWQGISKLKKPGILFAQSMQPIAHGGEGALYFQIRQSRGASEKFHGAVIDHYGGSDTRVFREVTEVGDTLKAISEVAGSRVESPVALFYDWSSNWAMEDSQGPRNKGLHHHEALLKMYGGFRKLGLNVDLVDEDCSLENYKVLAITMGYIFKEGFAEKVKAFVENGGTLITTYWSGIADDTDRCYLDGVPYGLMDVLGLRSEEIDGLYDWEENHLIPVGGNELGLTKTYSCRYLCDLVRVNGAEPLMVYGDDFYAGHAALTKNTYGKGTACYVAADAEEAFYDDFIAALMKEKGIKAPVTGAIPVGLEVTTRETDTVRYYFYQNFSAHLVKLPLPEGAFETVYGDAEAELKPLGMVVLKAEKEISFV
;
A
#
# COMPACT_ATOMS: atom_id res chain seq x y z
N MET A 1 -11.26 12.56 11.87
CA MET A 1 -11.14 12.46 13.35
C MET A 1 -9.85 11.73 13.69
N GLU A 2 -9.21 11.95 14.82
CA GLU A 2 -8.02 11.17 15.18
C GLU A 2 -8.46 9.91 15.91
N PHE A 3 -8.12 8.73 15.37
CA PHE A 3 -8.31 7.47 16.06
C PHE A 3 -7.15 7.29 17.06
N LYS A 4 -7.48 7.17 18.33
CA LYS A 4 -6.51 6.82 19.38
C LYS A 4 -7.00 5.57 20.08
N THR A 5 -6.10 4.62 20.25
CA THR A 5 -6.34 3.44 21.05
C THR A 5 -5.24 3.32 22.11
N ASP A 6 -5.64 2.93 23.31
CA ASP A 6 -4.71 2.63 24.40
C ASP A 6 -4.23 1.16 24.35
N VAL A 7 -4.73 0.40 23.39
CA VAL A 7 -4.44 -1.01 23.21
C VAL A 7 -4.24 -1.32 21.73
N LEU A 8 -3.36 -2.26 21.44
CA LEU A 8 -3.21 -2.79 20.10
C LEU A 8 -4.41 -3.69 19.75
N LEU A 9 -4.98 -3.52 18.55
CA LEU A 9 -6.13 -4.27 18.08
C LEU A 9 -5.74 -5.68 17.66
N HIS A 10 -6.52 -6.69 18.10
CA HIS A 10 -6.35 -8.09 17.74
C HIS A 10 -7.70 -8.74 17.51
N GLY A 11 -7.90 -9.39 16.38
CA GLY A 11 -9.17 -10.02 16.05
C GLY A 11 -9.32 -10.29 14.56
N GLY A 12 -10.48 -10.00 13.99
CA GLY A 12 -10.67 -10.18 12.54
C GLY A 12 -12.12 -10.12 12.10
N ASP A 13 -12.35 -10.50 10.86
CA ASP A 13 -13.67 -10.54 10.25
C ASP A 13 -14.52 -11.65 10.82
N TYR A 14 -15.68 -11.27 11.32
CA TYR A 14 -16.64 -12.19 11.89
C TYR A 14 -17.96 -12.12 11.13
N ASN A 15 -18.39 -13.25 10.56
CA ASN A 15 -19.58 -13.39 9.71
C ASN A 15 -20.64 -14.27 10.38
N PRO A 16 -21.27 -13.85 11.49
CA PRO A 16 -22.25 -14.62 12.25
C PRO A 16 -23.56 -14.84 11.50
N ASP A 17 -23.86 -14.04 10.49
CA ASP A 17 -25.02 -14.20 9.60
C ASP A 17 -25.05 -15.56 8.89
N GLN A 18 -23.90 -16.22 8.72
CA GLN A 18 -23.79 -17.60 8.21
C GLN A 18 -24.17 -18.67 9.24
N TRP A 19 -24.36 -18.31 10.52
CA TRP A 19 -24.51 -19.22 11.65
C TRP A 19 -25.74 -18.95 12.52
N LEU A 20 -26.69 -18.14 12.05
CA LEU A 20 -27.88 -17.76 12.83
C LEU A 20 -28.78 -18.97 13.19
N ASP A 21 -28.68 -20.06 12.45
CA ASP A 21 -29.33 -21.35 12.75
C ASP A 21 -28.61 -22.18 13.83
N ARG A 22 -27.44 -21.70 14.33
CA ARG A 22 -26.57 -22.38 15.29
C ARG A 22 -26.16 -21.42 16.45
N PRO A 23 -27.12 -21.08 17.34
CA PRO A 23 -26.83 -20.18 18.46
C PRO A 23 -25.77 -20.74 19.43
N ASP A 24 -25.60 -22.04 19.50
CA ASP A 24 -24.53 -22.71 20.24
C ASP A 24 -23.14 -22.35 19.73
N ILE A 25 -22.98 -22.23 18.42
CA ILE A 25 -21.73 -21.80 17.78
C ILE A 25 -21.47 -20.32 18.09
N LEU A 26 -22.48 -19.45 17.95
CA LEU A 26 -22.32 -18.02 18.22
C LEU A 26 -21.91 -17.74 19.68
N GLU A 27 -22.42 -18.53 20.62
CA GLU A 27 -22.02 -18.44 22.04
C GLU A 27 -20.55 -18.88 22.21
N ARG A 28 -20.22 -20.05 21.66
CA ARG A 28 -18.85 -20.58 21.75
C ARG A 28 -17.82 -19.71 21.06
N ASP A 29 -18.16 -19.07 19.93
CA ASP A 29 -17.28 -18.14 19.23
C ASP A 29 -16.88 -16.93 20.09
N ALA A 30 -17.83 -16.32 20.80
CA ALA A 30 -17.56 -15.22 21.70
C ALA A 30 -16.61 -15.63 22.85
N GLU A 31 -16.75 -16.85 23.36
CA GLU A 31 -15.83 -17.40 24.36
C GLU A 31 -14.43 -17.61 23.79
N MET A 32 -14.33 -18.27 22.62
CA MET A 32 -13.05 -18.56 21.98
C MET A 32 -12.31 -17.29 21.55
N LEU A 33 -13.01 -16.26 21.10
CA LEU A 33 -12.42 -14.95 20.82
C LEU A 33 -11.76 -14.35 22.07
N ALA A 34 -12.44 -14.41 23.21
CA ALA A 34 -11.87 -13.94 24.48
C ALA A 34 -10.69 -14.83 24.93
N GLU A 35 -10.79 -16.17 24.79
CA GLU A 35 -9.71 -17.13 25.06
C GLU A 35 -8.46 -16.86 24.24
N SER A 36 -8.60 -16.45 22.96
CA SER A 36 -7.47 -16.15 22.06
C SER A 36 -6.87 -14.76 22.21
N GLY A 37 -7.36 -13.97 23.18
CA GLY A 37 -6.91 -12.59 23.37
C GLY A 37 -7.40 -11.60 22.31
N CYS A 38 -8.39 -11.97 21.50
CA CYS A 38 -9.04 -11.06 20.58
C CYS A 38 -9.84 -10.00 21.34
N ASN A 39 -9.70 -8.74 20.95
CA ASN A 39 -10.36 -7.60 21.58
C ASN A 39 -11.27 -6.81 20.63
N VAL A 40 -11.27 -7.16 19.33
CA VAL A 40 -12.08 -6.49 18.30
C VAL A 40 -12.48 -7.48 17.20
N VAL A 41 -13.64 -7.25 16.59
CA VAL A 41 -14.04 -7.90 15.34
C VAL A 41 -14.56 -6.89 14.34
N SER A 42 -14.36 -7.12 13.04
CA SER A 42 -15.11 -6.46 11.97
C SER A 42 -16.36 -7.27 11.70
N LEU A 43 -17.53 -6.62 11.67
CA LEU A 43 -18.83 -7.27 11.70
C LEU A 43 -19.76 -6.75 10.60
N GLY A 44 -20.43 -7.65 9.89
CA GLY A 44 -21.53 -7.31 9.00
C GLY A 44 -21.14 -6.95 7.58
N ILE A 45 -19.90 -7.20 7.15
CA ILE A 45 -19.30 -6.77 5.88
C ILE A 45 -20.15 -7.13 4.66
N PHE A 46 -20.70 -8.34 4.59
CA PHE A 46 -21.50 -8.83 3.46
C PHE A 46 -22.94 -9.20 3.87
N ALA A 47 -23.40 -8.76 5.04
CA ALA A 47 -24.65 -9.22 5.63
C ALA A 47 -25.91 -8.57 5.08
N TRP A 48 -25.87 -7.77 3.99
CA TRP A 48 -27.03 -6.99 3.51
C TRP A 48 -28.28 -7.82 3.29
N SER A 49 -28.17 -8.99 2.65
CA SER A 49 -29.33 -9.87 2.41
C SER A 49 -29.99 -10.40 3.68
N THR A 50 -29.24 -10.53 4.77
CA THR A 50 -29.75 -10.94 6.08
C THR A 50 -30.32 -9.76 6.86
N LEU A 51 -29.74 -8.58 6.70
CA LEU A 51 -30.18 -7.32 7.31
C LEU A 51 -31.44 -6.76 6.64
N GLU A 52 -31.55 -6.90 5.31
CA GLU A 52 -32.69 -6.47 4.50
C GLU A 52 -33.07 -7.55 3.48
N PRO A 53 -33.76 -8.65 3.92
CA PRO A 53 -34.12 -9.76 3.05
C PRO A 53 -35.08 -9.40 1.92
N GLU A 54 -35.89 -8.39 2.12
CA GLU A 54 -36.78 -7.79 1.14
C GLU A 54 -36.65 -6.25 1.23
N GLU A 55 -36.87 -5.57 0.14
CA GLU A 55 -36.76 -4.12 0.08
C GLU A 55 -37.63 -3.43 1.16
N GLY A 56 -36.99 -2.69 2.03
CA GLY A 56 -37.62 -1.95 3.14
C GLY A 56 -37.94 -2.80 4.36
N VAL A 57 -37.62 -4.09 4.37
CA VAL A 57 -37.85 -5.00 5.51
C VAL A 57 -36.54 -5.24 6.24
N PHE A 58 -36.32 -4.54 7.35
CA PHE A 58 -35.06 -4.59 8.11
C PHE A 58 -35.15 -5.57 9.28
N ARG A 59 -34.13 -6.41 9.43
CA ARG A 59 -33.96 -7.40 10.51
C ARG A 59 -32.63 -7.16 11.20
N LEU A 60 -32.58 -6.24 12.15
CA LEU A 60 -31.35 -5.79 12.82
C LEU A 60 -31.14 -6.45 14.20
N ASP A 61 -32.16 -7.08 14.78
CA ASP A 61 -32.12 -7.58 16.17
C ASP A 61 -31.09 -8.70 16.38
N TRP A 62 -30.85 -9.54 15.38
CA TRP A 62 -29.84 -10.58 15.46
C TRP A 62 -28.41 -9.97 15.59
N MET A 63 -28.16 -8.87 14.88
CA MET A 63 -26.86 -8.19 14.92
C MET A 63 -26.65 -7.54 16.29
N GLU A 64 -27.67 -6.93 16.87
CA GLU A 64 -27.60 -6.39 18.23
C GLU A 64 -27.27 -7.46 19.27
N GLN A 65 -27.94 -8.61 19.19
CA GLN A 65 -27.66 -9.75 20.09
C GLN A 65 -26.20 -10.25 19.96
N VAL A 66 -25.65 -10.25 18.75
CA VAL A 66 -24.24 -10.61 18.53
C VAL A 66 -23.31 -9.54 19.12
N ILE A 67 -23.59 -8.25 18.87
CA ILE A 67 -22.79 -7.13 19.42
C ILE A 67 -22.81 -7.16 20.95
N ASP A 68 -23.97 -7.34 21.56
CA ASP A 68 -24.11 -7.41 23.04
C ASP A 68 -23.32 -8.58 23.61
N ARG A 69 -23.39 -9.75 22.98
CA ARG A 69 -22.64 -10.95 23.39
C ARG A 69 -21.13 -10.73 23.33
N LEU A 70 -20.64 -10.15 22.26
CA LEU A 70 -19.22 -9.80 22.10
C LEU A 70 -18.79 -8.77 23.16
N TYR A 71 -19.60 -7.74 23.35
CA TYR A 71 -19.32 -6.70 24.33
C TYR A 71 -19.26 -7.23 25.76
N ALA A 72 -20.14 -8.16 26.13
CA ALA A 72 -20.12 -8.83 27.43
C ALA A 72 -18.82 -9.64 27.67
N LYS A 73 -18.10 -10.02 26.62
CA LYS A 73 -16.78 -10.67 26.69
C LYS A 73 -15.61 -9.67 26.54
N GLY A 74 -15.87 -8.37 26.53
CA GLY A 74 -14.85 -7.32 26.38
C GLY A 74 -14.38 -7.07 24.94
N ILE A 75 -15.08 -7.62 23.94
CA ILE A 75 -14.73 -7.52 22.52
C ILE A 75 -15.46 -6.33 21.91
N ARG A 76 -14.72 -5.45 21.25
CA ARG A 76 -15.24 -4.29 20.52
C ARG A 76 -15.60 -4.67 19.08
N VAL A 77 -16.31 -3.76 18.43
CA VAL A 77 -16.80 -3.96 17.06
C VAL A 77 -16.38 -2.81 16.16
N ILE A 78 -15.78 -3.14 15.04
CA ILE A 78 -15.68 -2.30 13.85
C ILE A 78 -16.87 -2.68 12.98
N LEU A 79 -17.88 -1.81 12.91
CA LEU A 79 -19.14 -2.14 12.24
C LEU A 79 -19.06 -1.80 10.76
N ALA A 80 -19.30 -2.80 9.89
CA ALA A 80 -19.23 -2.58 8.46
C ALA A 80 -20.55 -2.09 7.86
N THR A 81 -20.44 -1.25 6.82
CA THR A 81 -21.54 -1.01 5.88
C THR A 81 -21.52 -2.11 4.82
N PRO A 82 -22.64 -2.77 4.50
CA PRO A 82 -22.64 -4.04 3.77
C PRO A 82 -22.65 -3.88 2.25
N SER A 83 -22.27 -2.73 1.73
CA SER A 83 -22.39 -2.37 0.30
C SER A 83 -21.45 -3.13 -0.63
N GLY A 84 -20.44 -3.82 -0.11
CA GLY A 84 -19.55 -4.66 -0.92
C GLY A 84 -20.25 -5.81 -1.65
N ALA A 85 -21.38 -6.30 -1.11
CA ALA A 85 -22.24 -7.29 -1.74
C ALA A 85 -23.70 -6.88 -1.59
N ARG A 86 -24.47 -7.00 -2.64
CA ARG A 86 -25.88 -6.60 -2.68
C ARG A 86 -26.84 -7.79 -2.62
N PRO A 87 -28.05 -7.61 -2.07
CA PRO A 87 -29.06 -8.65 -2.07
C PRO A 87 -29.63 -8.90 -3.47
N LYS A 88 -30.16 -10.12 -3.68
CA LYS A 88 -30.73 -10.54 -4.98
C LYS A 88 -31.88 -9.67 -5.43
N TRP A 89 -32.79 -9.28 -4.49
CA TRP A 89 -33.96 -8.45 -4.80
C TRP A 89 -33.59 -7.11 -5.45
N LEU A 90 -32.43 -6.53 -5.06
CA LEU A 90 -31.95 -5.26 -5.60
C LEU A 90 -31.58 -5.39 -7.09
N ALA A 91 -30.89 -6.48 -7.45
CA ALA A 91 -30.53 -6.75 -8.84
C ALA A 91 -31.74 -7.14 -9.71
N ASP A 92 -32.76 -7.78 -9.13
CA ASP A 92 -33.96 -8.19 -9.86
C ASP A 92 -34.90 -7.01 -10.16
N LYS A 93 -35.09 -6.16 -9.16
CA LYS A 93 -35.98 -4.98 -9.31
C LYS A 93 -35.30 -3.86 -10.12
N TYR A 94 -34.00 -3.73 -10.02
CA TYR A 94 -33.20 -2.63 -10.58
C TYR A 94 -31.95 -3.15 -11.32
N PRO A 95 -32.11 -3.87 -12.45
CA PRO A 95 -30.99 -4.48 -13.16
C PRO A 95 -29.94 -3.48 -13.65
N GLU A 96 -30.29 -2.19 -13.75
CA GLU A 96 -29.37 -1.12 -14.10
C GLU A 96 -28.29 -0.86 -13.05
N VAL A 97 -28.44 -1.38 -11.82
CA VAL A 97 -27.40 -1.29 -10.79
C VAL A 97 -26.20 -2.20 -11.09
N LEU A 98 -26.39 -3.21 -11.94
CA LEU A 98 -25.34 -4.14 -12.31
C LEU A 98 -24.30 -3.48 -13.22
N ARG A 99 -23.02 -3.77 -12.98
CA ARG A 99 -21.91 -3.24 -13.79
C ARG A 99 -22.02 -3.60 -15.27
N VAL A 100 -21.42 -2.76 -16.08
CA VAL A 100 -21.16 -3.00 -17.49
C VAL A 100 -19.66 -3.05 -17.69
N ASP A 101 -19.15 -4.10 -18.32
CA ASP A 101 -17.72 -4.28 -18.58
C ASP A 101 -17.21 -3.37 -19.72
N LYS A 102 -15.90 -3.36 -19.94
CA LYS A 102 -15.26 -2.57 -21.00
C LYS A 102 -15.69 -2.96 -22.42
N ALA A 103 -16.20 -4.17 -22.63
CA ALA A 103 -16.84 -4.62 -23.87
C ALA A 103 -18.34 -4.23 -23.96
N ARG A 104 -18.82 -3.37 -23.06
CA ARG A 104 -20.20 -2.86 -22.98
C ARG A 104 -21.25 -3.93 -22.67
N ARG A 105 -20.86 -5.04 -22.05
CA ARG A 105 -21.78 -6.11 -21.64
C ARG A 105 -22.19 -5.93 -20.18
N ARG A 106 -23.51 -5.93 -19.92
CA ARG A 106 -24.01 -5.91 -18.55
C ARG A 106 -23.72 -7.24 -17.85
N GLN A 107 -23.21 -7.15 -16.66
CA GLN A 107 -22.97 -8.29 -15.78
C GLN A 107 -24.28 -8.90 -15.25
N LEU A 108 -24.23 -10.15 -14.80
CA LEU A 108 -25.34 -10.81 -14.11
C LEU A 108 -25.20 -10.67 -12.60
N PHE A 109 -26.28 -11.02 -11.87
CA PHE A 109 -26.18 -11.13 -10.41
C PHE A 109 -25.17 -12.21 -10.03
N GLY A 110 -24.39 -11.95 -9.02
CA GLY A 110 -23.35 -12.82 -8.47
C GLY A 110 -22.10 -12.03 -8.12
N VAL A 111 -21.15 -12.66 -7.47
CA VAL A 111 -19.93 -12.13 -6.91
C VAL A 111 -20.13 -10.81 -6.10
N ARG A 112 -19.10 -10.34 -5.44
CA ARG A 112 -19.06 -9.03 -4.79
C ARG A 112 -18.62 -7.94 -5.77
N HIS A 113 -18.84 -6.65 -5.44
CA HIS A 113 -18.46 -5.47 -6.24
C HIS A 113 -18.99 -5.45 -7.69
N ASN A 114 -20.05 -6.18 -7.97
CA ASN A 114 -20.68 -6.22 -9.28
C ASN A 114 -21.86 -5.21 -9.38
N HIS A 115 -21.61 -3.94 -9.02
CA HIS A 115 -22.58 -2.86 -9.02
C HIS A 115 -21.94 -1.54 -9.44
N CYS A 116 -22.75 -0.65 -10.01
CA CYS A 116 -22.31 0.63 -10.52
C CYS A 116 -22.33 1.71 -9.42
N TYR A 117 -21.19 2.28 -9.08
CA TYR A 117 -21.08 3.37 -8.10
C TYR A 117 -21.73 4.70 -8.55
N THR A 118 -22.01 4.84 -9.84
CA THR A 118 -22.70 6.00 -10.41
C THR A 118 -24.23 5.84 -10.39
N SER A 119 -24.76 4.62 -10.20
CA SER A 119 -26.21 4.37 -10.20
C SER A 119 -26.92 5.12 -9.07
N PRO A 120 -27.88 6.02 -9.36
CA PRO A 120 -28.62 6.73 -8.32
C PRO A 120 -29.48 5.79 -7.48
N VAL A 121 -30.00 4.72 -8.07
CA VAL A 121 -30.77 3.71 -7.34
C VAL A 121 -29.87 2.97 -6.35
N TYR A 122 -28.69 2.54 -6.78
CA TYR A 122 -27.75 1.86 -5.88
C TYR A 122 -27.32 2.77 -4.71
N ARG A 123 -26.98 4.01 -5.01
CA ARG A 123 -26.63 5.02 -4.00
C ARG A 123 -27.73 5.24 -2.98
N GLU A 124 -28.99 5.32 -3.45
CA GLU A 124 -30.13 5.50 -2.55
C GLU A 124 -30.36 4.29 -1.63
N LYS A 125 -30.25 3.06 -2.15
CA LYS A 125 -30.39 1.86 -1.33
C LYS A 125 -29.26 1.71 -0.31
N VAL A 126 -28.03 2.02 -0.71
CA VAL A 126 -26.86 2.06 0.19
C VAL A 126 -27.06 3.13 1.28
N ARG A 127 -27.54 4.32 0.91
CA ARG A 127 -27.83 5.37 1.90
C ARG A 127 -28.83 4.88 2.96
N ILE A 128 -29.89 4.22 2.53
CA ILE A 128 -30.95 3.72 3.44
C ILE A 128 -30.39 2.70 4.42
N ILE A 129 -29.71 1.65 3.94
CA ILE A 129 -29.19 0.59 4.82
C ILE A 129 -28.13 1.15 5.78
N ASN A 130 -27.22 2.02 5.29
CA ASN A 130 -26.18 2.63 6.11
C ASN A 130 -26.77 3.53 7.21
N GLN A 131 -27.82 4.31 6.89
CA GLN A 131 -28.53 5.11 7.89
C GLN A 131 -29.22 4.21 8.93
N LYS A 132 -29.88 3.13 8.52
CA LYS A 132 -30.53 2.18 9.45
C LYS A 132 -29.54 1.56 10.43
N LEU A 133 -28.36 1.17 9.93
CA LEU A 133 -27.29 0.65 10.79
C LEU A 133 -26.77 1.74 11.74
N ALA A 134 -26.54 2.94 11.25
CA ALA A 134 -26.02 4.03 12.07
C ALA A 134 -27.04 4.53 13.11
N GLU A 135 -28.32 4.62 12.78
CA GLU A 135 -29.41 4.92 13.72
C GLU A 135 -29.47 3.90 14.87
N ARG A 136 -29.30 2.61 14.57
CA ARG A 136 -29.39 1.54 15.56
C ARG A 136 -28.11 1.38 16.39
N PHE A 137 -26.95 1.38 15.74
CA PHE A 137 -25.68 0.95 16.33
C PHE A 137 -24.63 2.06 16.45
N GLY A 138 -24.82 3.23 15.84
CA GLY A 138 -23.82 4.28 15.79
C GLY A 138 -23.39 4.87 17.14
N ASN A 139 -24.20 4.67 18.19
CA ASN A 139 -23.92 5.06 19.57
C ASN A 139 -23.79 3.85 20.52
N HIS A 140 -23.73 2.62 19.98
CA HIS A 140 -23.58 1.44 20.82
C HIS A 140 -22.18 1.40 21.45
N PRO A 141 -22.04 1.15 22.77
CA PRO A 141 -20.75 1.26 23.46
C PRO A 141 -19.70 0.24 22.98
N ALA A 142 -20.10 -0.85 22.34
CA ALA A 142 -19.19 -1.81 21.73
C ALA A 142 -18.59 -1.30 20.41
N VAL A 143 -19.30 -0.44 19.67
CA VAL A 143 -18.89 0.00 18.33
C VAL A 143 -17.88 1.14 18.46
N ILE A 144 -16.67 0.93 17.92
CA ILE A 144 -15.57 1.89 18.03
C ILE A 144 -15.20 2.57 16.71
N MET A 145 -15.63 2.01 15.57
CA MET A 145 -15.27 2.48 14.24
C MET A 145 -16.26 1.94 13.20
N TRP A 146 -16.38 2.63 12.08
CA TRP A 146 -17.06 2.13 10.88
C TRP A 146 -16.08 1.60 9.87
N HIS A 147 -16.35 0.41 9.34
CA HIS A 147 -15.71 -0.15 8.16
C HIS A 147 -16.63 0.14 6.96
N ILE A 148 -16.24 1.09 6.12
CA ILE A 148 -17.07 1.54 5.00
C ILE A 148 -16.86 0.59 3.81
N SER A 149 -17.91 -0.16 3.44
CA SER A 149 -17.85 -1.19 2.39
C SER A 149 -16.79 -2.27 2.67
N ASN A 150 -16.10 -2.73 1.63
CA ASN A 150 -14.96 -3.65 1.70
C ASN A 150 -14.18 -3.60 0.39
N GLU A 151 -12.85 -3.45 0.44
CA GLU A 151 -11.94 -3.57 -0.70
C GLU A 151 -12.50 -2.93 -1.99
N TYR A 152 -12.77 -1.63 -1.95
CA TYR A 152 -13.29 -0.92 -3.13
C TYR A 152 -12.47 -1.24 -4.38
N GLY A 153 -13.14 -1.53 -5.49
CA GLY A 153 -12.47 -1.86 -6.73
C GLY A 153 -13.41 -2.09 -7.91
N GLY A 154 -12.79 -2.34 -9.04
CA GLY A 154 -13.46 -2.57 -10.32
C GLY A 154 -14.06 -1.31 -10.94
N GLU A 155 -14.40 -1.38 -12.19
CA GLU A 155 -14.87 -0.28 -13.03
C GLU A 155 -16.22 -0.61 -13.69
N CYS A 156 -16.92 0.42 -14.13
CA CYS A 156 -18.20 0.27 -14.82
C CYS A 156 -18.28 1.21 -16.03
N HIS A 157 -18.58 0.65 -17.19
CA HIS A 157 -18.66 1.35 -18.47
C HIS A 157 -20.11 1.58 -18.95
N CYS A 158 -21.07 1.63 -18.03
CA CYS A 158 -22.47 1.88 -18.35
C CYS A 158 -22.71 3.34 -18.83
N PRO A 159 -23.86 3.63 -19.45
CA PRO A 159 -24.17 5.00 -19.92
C PRO A 159 -24.05 6.09 -18.85
N LEU A 160 -24.37 5.79 -17.58
CA LEU A 160 -24.20 6.74 -16.47
C LEU A 160 -22.72 7.05 -16.21
N CYS A 161 -21.87 6.02 -16.21
CA CYS A 161 -20.43 6.22 -16.04
C CYS A 161 -19.78 6.93 -17.23
N GLN A 162 -20.25 6.66 -18.47
CA GLN A 162 -19.81 7.39 -19.66
C GLN A 162 -20.15 8.89 -19.55
N ALA A 163 -21.36 9.22 -19.15
CA ALA A 163 -21.78 10.61 -18.95
C ALA A 163 -20.96 11.30 -17.84
N ALA A 164 -20.80 10.64 -16.68
CA ALA A 164 -20.02 11.17 -15.58
C ALA A 164 -18.54 11.36 -15.96
N PHE A 165 -17.96 10.48 -16.78
CA PHE A 165 -16.60 10.62 -17.29
C PHE A 165 -16.46 11.85 -18.20
N ARG A 166 -17.40 12.06 -19.11
CA ARG A 166 -17.41 13.26 -19.97
C ARG A 166 -17.51 14.54 -19.16
N ASP A 167 -18.35 14.56 -18.12
CA ASP A 167 -18.47 15.73 -17.24
C ASP A 167 -17.20 15.98 -16.45
N TRP A 168 -16.56 14.93 -15.94
CA TRP A 168 -15.24 15.01 -15.28
C TRP A 168 -14.16 15.55 -16.24
N LEU A 169 -14.17 15.11 -17.51
CA LEU A 169 -13.24 15.63 -18.53
C LEU A 169 -13.52 17.11 -18.86
N LYS A 170 -14.81 17.52 -18.93
CA LYS A 170 -15.18 18.94 -19.12
C LYS A 170 -14.65 19.81 -17.97
N GLU A 171 -14.76 19.32 -16.73
CA GLU A 171 -14.22 20.02 -15.56
C GLU A 171 -12.68 20.11 -15.62
N LYS A 172 -12.00 19.04 -15.98
CA LYS A 172 -10.52 18.98 -16.06
C LYS A 172 -9.97 19.84 -17.18
N TYR A 173 -10.51 19.73 -18.39
CA TYR A 173 -9.92 20.34 -19.61
C TYR A 173 -10.61 21.62 -20.06
N GLN A 174 -11.79 21.95 -19.59
CA GLN A 174 -12.61 23.12 -19.90
C GLN A 174 -13.05 23.20 -21.37
N THR A 175 -12.19 22.93 -22.33
CA THR A 175 -12.50 22.95 -23.77
C THR A 175 -12.03 21.68 -24.47
N ILE A 176 -12.78 21.27 -25.52
CA ILE A 176 -12.40 20.11 -26.32
C ILE A 176 -11.05 20.34 -27.06
N GLY A 177 -10.76 21.57 -27.44
CA GLY A 177 -9.49 21.91 -28.05
C GLY A 177 -8.31 21.71 -27.11
N ASN A 178 -8.44 22.06 -25.82
CA ASN A 178 -7.45 21.80 -24.80
C ASN A 178 -7.26 20.28 -24.57
N LEU A 179 -8.35 19.53 -24.44
CA LEU A 179 -8.29 18.06 -24.33
C LEU A 179 -7.55 17.46 -25.52
N ASN A 180 -7.93 17.79 -26.76
CA ASN A 180 -7.29 17.29 -27.96
C ASN A 180 -5.78 17.57 -28.01
N SER A 181 -5.38 18.79 -27.60
CA SER A 181 -3.97 19.17 -27.50
C SER A 181 -3.23 18.34 -26.46
N ARG A 182 -3.82 18.21 -25.27
CA ARG A 182 -3.19 17.48 -24.13
C ARG A 182 -3.10 15.98 -24.40
N TRP A 183 -4.09 15.39 -25.04
CA TRP A 183 -4.13 13.96 -25.38
C TRP A 183 -3.42 13.62 -26.69
N CYS A 184 -2.89 14.61 -27.43
CA CYS A 184 -2.28 14.40 -28.75
C CYS A 184 -3.20 13.67 -29.73
N THR A 185 -4.50 13.99 -29.75
CA THR A 185 -5.51 13.25 -30.51
C THR A 185 -5.38 13.31 -32.03
N THR A 186 -4.47 14.11 -32.57
CA THR A 186 -4.08 14.09 -33.98
C THR A 186 -3.40 12.78 -34.39
N PHE A 187 -2.85 12.05 -33.41
CA PHE A 187 -2.31 10.70 -33.62
C PHE A 187 -3.42 9.77 -34.13
N TRP A 188 -3.20 9.13 -35.26
CA TRP A 188 -4.16 8.27 -35.97
C TRP A 188 -5.55 8.87 -36.17
N SER A 189 -5.66 10.21 -36.28
CA SER A 189 -6.92 10.92 -36.55
C SER A 189 -7.99 10.76 -35.47
N HIS A 190 -7.61 10.69 -34.19
CA HIS A 190 -8.54 10.57 -33.05
C HIS A 190 -9.15 11.89 -32.60
N THR A 191 -8.97 13.01 -33.32
CA THR A 191 -9.43 14.33 -32.89
C THR A 191 -10.94 14.36 -32.68
N TYR A 192 -11.35 14.62 -31.43
CA TYR A 192 -12.76 14.75 -31.05
C TYR A 192 -13.30 16.14 -31.37
N GLN A 193 -14.59 16.20 -31.77
CA GLN A 193 -15.26 17.46 -32.05
C GLN A 193 -15.98 18.01 -30.82
N SER A 194 -16.42 17.11 -29.95
CA SER A 194 -17.10 17.44 -28.69
C SER A 194 -16.71 16.44 -27.59
N PHE A 195 -16.95 16.79 -26.33
CA PHE A 195 -16.82 15.84 -25.22
C PHE A 195 -17.79 14.66 -25.34
N ASP A 196 -18.93 14.85 -26.03
CA ASP A 196 -19.94 13.81 -26.20
C ASP A 196 -19.49 12.68 -27.12
N ASP A 197 -18.45 12.91 -27.95
CA ASP A 197 -17.83 11.92 -28.81
C ASP A 197 -16.92 10.95 -28.05
N ILE A 198 -16.55 11.29 -26.79
CA ILE A 198 -15.58 10.52 -26.01
C ILE A 198 -16.27 9.33 -25.34
N GLU A 199 -15.69 8.16 -25.51
CA GLU A 199 -16.03 6.94 -24.80
C GLU A 199 -14.86 6.46 -23.92
N SER A 200 -15.17 5.73 -22.85
CA SER A 200 -14.15 5.08 -22.03
C SER A 200 -13.37 4.04 -22.82
N PRO A 201 -12.12 3.72 -22.45
CA PRO A 201 -11.32 2.72 -23.14
C PRO A 201 -12.05 1.39 -23.37
N SER A 202 -11.82 0.74 -24.50
CA SER A 202 -12.44 -0.55 -24.84
C SER A 202 -11.57 -1.35 -25.81
N GLU A 203 -11.47 -2.64 -25.59
CA GLU A 203 -10.83 -3.58 -26.53
C GLU A 203 -11.53 -3.63 -27.90
N LEU A 204 -12.81 -3.20 -27.94
CA LEU A 204 -13.59 -3.11 -29.16
C LEU A 204 -13.49 -1.75 -29.86
N GLY A 205 -12.78 -0.82 -29.24
CA GLY A 205 -12.63 0.55 -29.72
C GLY A 205 -11.21 1.08 -29.49
N GLU A 206 -11.10 2.11 -28.65
CA GLU A 206 -9.84 2.81 -28.41
C GLU A 206 -9.07 2.27 -27.21
N THR A 207 -7.78 1.99 -27.43
CA THR A 207 -6.82 1.58 -26.39
C THR A 207 -5.43 2.20 -26.59
N GLN A 208 -5.21 2.96 -27.67
CA GLN A 208 -3.89 3.50 -28.03
C GLN A 208 -3.71 4.99 -27.67
N LEU A 209 -4.77 5.64 -27.23
CA LEU A 209 -4.68 6.97 -26.61
C LEU A 209 -4.35 6.81 -25.12
N HIS A 210 -3.06 6.79 -24.79
CA HIS A 210 -2.59 6.57 -23.41
C HIS A 210 -3.18 7.59 -22.44
N ALA A 211 -3.33 8.85 -22.82
CA ALA A 211 -3.98 9.88 -22.00
C ALA A 211 -5.44 9.55 -21.69
N LEU A 212 -6.19 8.92 -22.61
CA LEU A 212 -7.56 8.45 -22.36
C LEU A 212 -7.55 7.33 -21.31
N ASN A 213 -6.65 6.34 -21.45
CA ASN A 213 -6.51 5.23 -20.52
C ASN A 213 -6.19 5.73 -19.10
N LEU A 214 -5.20 6.64 -19.03
CA LEU A 214 -4.76 7.24 -17.77
C LEU A 214 -5.87 8.06 -17.10
N ASP A 215 -6.58 8.88 -17.85
CA ASP A 215 -7.68 9.68 -17.33
C ASP A 215 -8.89 8.82 -16.93
N TRP A 216 -9.11 7.69 -17.61
CA TRP A 216 -10.12 6.73 -17.18
C TRP A 216 -9.78 6.12 -15.81
N LYS A 217 -8.56 5.68 -15.57
CA LYS A 217 -8.12 5.16 -14.26
C LYS A 217 -8.24 6.22 -13.15
N ARG A 218 -7.90 7.47 -13.45
CA ARG A 218 -8.11 8.61 -12.53
C ARG A 218 -9.58 8.87 -12.24
N PHE A 219 -10.42 8.82 -13.27
CA PHE A 219 -11.87 8.94 -13.12
C PHE A 219 -12.46 7.81 -12.28
N VAL A 220 -12.02 6.57 -12.46
CA VAL A 220 -12.44 5.42 -11.63
C VAL A 220 -12.11 5.68 -10.16
N THR A 221 -10.93 6.18 -9.85
CA THR A 221 -10.57 6.60 -8.48
C THR A 221 -11.49 7.72 -7.98
N HIS A 222 -11.71 8.76 -8.80
CA HIS A 222 -12.60 9.88 -8.46
C HIS A 222 -14.01 9.40 -8.14
N GLN A 223 -14.59 8.55 -9.00
CA GLN A 223 -15.95 8.05 -8.87
C GLN A 223 -16.11 7.11 -7.66
N THR A 224 -15.11 6.29 -7.38
CA THR A 224 -15.09 5.42 -6.20
C THR A 224 -15.02 6.23 -4.92
N ARG A 225 -14.19 7.28 -4.89
CA ARG A 225 -14.11 8.23 -3.76
C ARG A 225 -15.44 8.97 -3.53
N ASP A 226 -16.08 9.41 -4.59
CA ASP A 226 -17.38 10.08 -4.50
C ASP A 226 -18.44 9.14 -3.91
N PHE A 227 -18.45 7.88 -4.33
CA PHE A 227 -19.33 6.87 -3.74
C PHE A 227 -18.98 6.58 -2.27
N MET A 228 -17.71 6.43 -1.93
CA MET A 228 -17.27 6.23 -0.54
C MET A 228 -17.69 7.41 0.37
N ARG A 229 -17.54 8.65 -0.09
CA ARG A 229 -18.03 9.84 0.62
C ARG A 229 -19.55 9.81 0.81
N TRP A 230 -20.30 9.32 -0.18
CA TRP A 230 -21.74 9.14 -0.09
C TRP A 230 -22.12 8.16 1.03
N GLU A 231 -21.40 7.05 1.15
CA GLU A 231 -21.59 6.09 2.25
C GLU A 231 -21.25 6.70 3.60
N ILE A 232 -20.08 7.35 3.72
CA ILE A 232 -19.67 8.04 4.94
C ILE A 232 -20.70 9.09 5.35
N LYS A 233 -21.18 9.87 4.38
CA LYS A 233 -22.22 10.88 4.64
C LYS A 233 -23.50 10.27 5.20
N ALA A 234 -23.94 9.13 4.69
CA ALA A 234 -25.14 8.45 5.19
C ALA A 234 -25.01 8.07 6.68
N VAL A 235 -23.83 7.59 7.09
CA VAL A 235 -23.52 7.27 8.49
C VAL A 235 -23.47 8.55 9.35
N ARG A 236 -22.86 9.62 8.85
CA ARG A 236 -22.77 10.90 9.54
C ARG A 236 -24.13 11.58 9.70
N ASP A 237 -24.96 11.58 8.66
CA ASP A 237 -26.31 12.15 8.69
C ASP A 237 -27.22 11.44 9.72
N ALA A 238 -26.98 10.17 10.00
CA ALA A 238 -27.66 9.40 11.05
C ALA A 238 -27.10 9.68 12.47
N GLY A 239 -26.14 10.59 12.62
CA GLY A 239 -25.64 11.10 13.91
C GLY A 239 -24.42 10.37 14.45
N SER A 240 -23.81 9.42 13.74
CA SER A 240 -22.59 8.77 14.21
C SER A 240 -21.35 9.63 13.98
N SER A 241 -20.57 9.84 15.04
CA SER A 241 -19.28 10.56 15.01
C SER A 241 -18.07 9.64 15.12
N LEU A 242 -18.26 8.32 15.08
CA LEU A 242 -17.16 7.34 15.16
C LEU A 242 -16.21 7.47 13.97
N PRO A 243 -14.91 7.20 14.14
CA PRO A 243 -13.97 7.20 13.01
C PRO A 243 -14.39 6.21 11.93
N VAL A 244 -13.96 6.48 10.70
CA VAL A 244 -14.24 5.63 9.53
C VAL A 244 -12.95 5.10 8.93
N THR A 245 -12.98 3.85 8.48
CA THR A 245 -11.95 3.21 7.68
C THR A 245 -12.56 2.52 6.46
N ALA A 246 -11.75 2.23 5.48
CA ALA A 246 -12.04 1.29 4.40
C ALA A 246 -10.75 0.50 4.16
N ASN A 247 -10.85 -0.81 4.05
CA ASN A 247 -9.67 -1.66 3.84
C ASN A 247 -9.13 -1.52 2.42
N LEU A 248 -7.84 -1.31 2.32
CA LEU A 248 -7.10 -1.16 1.08
C LEU A 248 -6.37 -2.48 0.76
N MET A 249 -6.10 -2.72 -0.51
CA MET A 249 -5.49 -3.97 -0.97
C MET A 249 -4.08 -3.71 -1.48
N TYR A 250 -3.06 -4.24 -0.86
CA TYR A 250 -1.67 -4.27 -1.35
C TYR A 250 -1.34 -3.06 -2.30
N TYR A 251 -0.57 -3.24 -3.38
CA TYR A 251 -0.32 -2.23 -4.43
C TYR A 251 -1.43 -2.26 -5.50
N PHE A 252 -2.69 -2.20 -5.09
CA PHE A 252 -3.82 -2.38 -6.00
C PHE A 252 -3.81 -1.38 -7.15
N ASP A 253 -3.71 -1.90 -8.36
CA ASP A 253 -3.60 -1.10 -9.58
C ASP A 253 -4.88 -0.32 -9.93
N GLY A 254 -6.03 -0.73 -9.43
CA GLY A 254 -7.32 -0.15 -9.80
C GLY A 254 -7.63 1.23 -9.23
N LEU A 255 -6.92 1.68 -8.17
CA LEU A 255 -7.25 2.91 -7.43
C LEU A 255 -6.00 3.59 -6.88
N ASP A 256 -5.95 4.91 -6.98
CA ASP A 256 -4.93 5.74 -6.33
C ASP A 256 -5.24 5.87 -4.82
N TYR A 257 -4.48 5.18 -3.99
CA TYR A 257 -4.69 5.15 -2.55
C TYR A 257 -4.25 6.43 -1.84
N PHE A 258 -3.34 7.25 -2.38
CA PHE A 258 -3.09 8.59 -1.84
C PHE A 258 -4.33 9.48 -1.93
N LYS A 259 -5.12 9.29 -2.98
CA LYS A 259 -6.39 10.03 -3.12
C LYS A 259 -7.49 9.41 -2.24
N MET A 260 -7.62 8.08 -2.19
CA MET A 260 -8.62 7.37 -1.37
C MET A 260 -8.44 7.69 0.12
N ALA A 261 -7.23 7.64 0.64
CA ALA A 261 -6.93 7.86 2.05
C ALA A 261 -7.32 9.26 2.57
N LYS A 262 -7.47 10.26 1.70
CA LYS A 262 -7.89 11.61 2.09
C LYS A 262 -9.29 11.64 2.72
N ASP A 263 -10.15 10.68 2.38
CA ASP A 263 -11.57 10.68 2.77
C ASP A 263 -11.89 9.75 3.95
N ILE A 264 -10.95 8.93 4.42
CA ILE A 264 -11.09 8.07 5.61
C ILE A 264 -10.30 8.63 6.79
N ASP A 265 -10.72 8.31 8.02
CA ASP A 265 -10.04 8.78 9.23
C ASP A 265 -8.79 7.95 9.54
N VAL A 266 -8.87 6.63 9.35
CA VAL A 266 -7.82 5.65 9.62
C VAL A 266 -7.57 4.79 8.39
N VAL A 267 -6.31 4.55 8.05
CA VAL A 267 -5.95 3.59 7.01
C VAL A 267 -5.98 2.18 7.60
N SER A 268 -6.65 1.28 6.92
CA SER A 268 -6.53 -0.16 7.14
C SER A 268 -6.28 -0.88 5.82
N TRP A 269 -5.68 -2.06 5.86
CA TRP A 269 -5.36 -2.78 4.63
C TRP A 269 -5.26 -4.29 4.82
N ASP A 270 -5.32 -5.02 3.70
CA ASP A 270 -5.40 -6.46 3.65
C ASP A 270 -4.12 -7.02 3.04
N THR A 271 -3.49 -7.96 3.76
CA THR A 271 -2.23 -8.54 3.36
C THR A 271 -2.27 -10.07 3.35
N TYR A 272 -1.96 -10.64 2.19
CA TYR A 272 -1.95 -12.08 1.96
C TYR A 272 -0.65 -12.56 1.32
N PRO A 273 0.52 -12.40 1.99
CA PRO A 273 1.81 -12.81 1.45
C PRO A 273 1.82 -14.31 1.16
N THR A 274 2.40 -14.67 0.02
CA THR A 274 2.50 -16.08 -0.41
C THR A 274 3.78 -16.70 0.16
N TRP A 275 3.79 -16.96 1.46
CA TRP A 275 4.93 -17.54 2.16
C TRP A 275 5.37 -18.89 1.55
N GLY A 276 6.69 -19.06 1.42
CA GLY A 276 7.30 -20.25 0.84
C GLY A 276 7.25 -20.33 -0.68
N LYS A 277 6.79 -19.28 -1.39
CA LYS A 277 6.92 -19.15 -2.84
C LYS A 277 8.31 -18.61 -3.25
N LYS A 278 8.88 -17.75 -2.42
CA LYS A 278 10.23 -17.22 -2.48
C LYS A 278 10.87 -17.40 -1.10
N GLU A 279 12.10 -16.93 -0.92
CA GLU A 279 12.71 -16.83 0.39
C GLU A 279 11.88 -15.93 1.32
N ASP A 280 11.74 -16.31 2.58
CA ASP A 280 10.91 -15.59 3.54
C ASP A 280 11.39 -14.13 3.72
N ILE A 281 12.69 -13.87 3.62
CA ILE A 281 13.29 -12.52 3.64
C ILE A 281 12.72 -11.64 2.52
N ALA A 282 12.64 -12.15 1.29
CA ALA A 282 12.16 -11.38 0.15
C ALA A 282 10.65 -11.09 0.27
N ILE A 283 9.88 -12.04 0.80
CA ILE A 283 8.44 -11.86 1.06
C ILE A 283 8.22 -10.84 2.18
N ALA A 284 8.99 -10.94 3.27
CA ALA A 284 8.92 -10.01 4.39
C ALA A 284 9.25 -8.57 3.95
N ARG A 285 10.29 -8.39 3.12
CA ARG A 285 10.68 -7.05 2.61
C ARG A 285 9.60 -6.42 1.73
N ASP A 286 8.98 -7.20 0.85
CA ASP A 286 7.89 -6.72 0.00
C ASP A 286 6.68 -6.30 0.85
N ASN A 287 6.33 -7.13 1.84
CA ASN A 287 5.25 -6.82 2.78
C ASN A 287 5.57 -5.60 3.65
N ALA A 288 6.81 -5.45 4.10
CA ALA A 288 7.31 -4.29 4.85
C ALA A 288 7.15 -2.98 4.05
N MET A 289 7.53 -2.97 2.76
CA MET A 289 7.36 -1.80 1.90
C MET A 289 5.89 -1.42 1.76
N CYS A 290 4.98 -2.41 1.70
CA CYS A 290 3.55 -2.13 1.67
C CYS A 290 3.01 -1.60 3.01
N HIS A 291 3.48 -2.10 4.16
CA HIS A 291 3.16 -1.50 5.47
C HIS A 291 3.58 -0.04 5.53
N ASP A 292 4.80 0.26 5.06
CA ASP A 292 5.32 1.63 5.01
C ASP A 292 4.51 2.51 4.04
N LEU A 293 4.06 1.99 2.90
CA LEU A 293 3.12 2.70 2.00
C LEU A 293 1.83 3.06 2.74
N MET A 294 1.17 2.09 3.36
CA MET A 294 -0.12 2.30 4.03
C MET A 294 -0.01 3.31 5.19
N ARG A 295 1.07 3.23 5.98
CA ARG A 295 1.37 4.25 6.98
C ARG A 295 1.54 5.63 6.35
N SER A 296 2.29 5.71 5.25
CA SER A 296 2.67 6.98 4.59
C SER A 296 1.48 7.72 3.98
N LEU A 297 0.40 7.00 3.57
CA LEU A 297 -0.80 7.61 2.99
C LEU A 297 -1.38 8.74 3.85
N LYS A 298 -1.23 8.65 5.18
CA LYS A 298 -1.68 9.68 6.14
C LYS A 298 -0.59 10.14 7.11
N LYS A 299 0.58 9.51 7.11
CA LYS A 299 1.64 9.70 8.13
C LYS A 299 1.11 9.54 9.56
N LYS A 300 0.26 8.55 9.75
CA LYS A 300 -0.41 8.23 11.01
C LYS A 300 -0.41 6.72 11.22
N PRO A 301 -0.65 6.26 12.45
CA PRO A 301 -0.90 4.85 12.69
C PRO A 301 -2.02 4.29 11.80
N PHE A 302 -1.82 3.08 11.34
CA PHE A 302 -2.74 2.29 10.52
C PHE A 302 -3.00 0.95 11.21
N PHE A 303 -3.79 0.06 10.61
CA PHE A 303 -3.84 -1.33 11.07
C PHE A 303 -4.07 -2.30 9.91
N GLN A 304 -3.58 -3.51 10.10
CA GLN A 304 -3.85 -4.63 9.21
C GLN A 304 -5.27 -5.11 9.48
N MET A 305 -6.18 -4.93 8.52
CA MET A 305 -7.59 -5.32 8.65
C MET A 305 -7.78 -6.79 8.40
N GLU A 306 -7.12 -7.32 7.38
CA GLU A 306 -7.19 -8.71 7.01
C GLU A 306 -5.81 -9.32 6.81
N SER A 307 -5.68 -10.56 7.24
CA SER A 307 -4.59 -11.46 6.89
C SER A 307 -5.05 -12.89 7.12
N CYS A 308 -4.44 -13.85 6.45
CA CYS A 308 -4.84 -15.24 6.69
C CYS A 308 -4.07 -15.84 7.87
N PRO A 309 -4.73 -16.40 8.88
CA PRO A 309 -4.03 -17.06 9.98
C PRO A 309 -3.42 -18.41 9.59
N SER A 310 -3.86 -19.04 8.50
CA SER A 310 -3.40 -20.35 8.04
C SER A 310 -3.12 -20.35 6.54
N SER A 311 -3.99 -20.92 5.72
CA SER A 311 -3.84 -21.03 4.26
C SER A 311 -4.87 -20.20 3.51
N THR A 312 -4.43 -19.54 2.44
CA THR A 312 -5.26 -18.65 1.62
C THR A 312 -5.80 -19.44 0.43
N ASN A 313 -7.07 -19.83 0.46
CA ASN A 313 -7.64 -20.78 -0.48
C ASN A 313 -7.82 -20.28 -1.92
N TRP A 314 -7.85 -18.99 -2.14
CA TRP A 314 -7.97 -18.38 -3.47
C TRP A 314 -6.63 -18.19 -4.18
N GLN A 315 -5.50 -18.43 -3.51
CA GLN A 315 -4.18 -18.51 -4.16
C GLN A 315 -4.10 -19.81 -4.98
N GLY A 316 -3.31 -19.82 -6.06
CA GLY A 316 -3.17 -20.99 -6.94
C GLY A 316 -2.74 -22.27 -6.21
N ILE A 317 -2.01 -22.15 -5.10
CA ILE A 317 -1.69 -23.21 -4.14
C ILE A 317 -1.92 -22.67 -2.74
N SER A 318 -2.82 -23.31 -1.99
CA SER A 318 -3.12 -22.96 -0.60
C SER A 318 -2.07 -23.58 0.34
N LYS A 319 -0.84 -23.06 0.29
CA LYS A 319 0.26 -23.56 1.11
C LYS A 319 0.06 -23.18 2.58
N LEU A 320 0.23 -24.15 3.48
CA LEU A 320 0.20 -23.89 4.93
C LEU A 320 1.38 -23.01 5.35
N LYS A 321 1.11 -22.07 6.22
CA LYS A 321 2.18 -21.34 6.93
C LYS A 321 2.93 -22.27 7.87
N LYS A 322 4.25 -22.21 7.86
CA LYS A 322 5.09 -22.89 8.86
C LYS A 322 4.81 -22.30 10.25
N PRO A 323 5.02 -23.05 11.33
CA PRO A 323 4.95 -22.51 12.69
C PRO A 323 5.85 -21.26 12.83
N GLY A 324 5.31 -20.23 13.47
CA GLY A 324 5.97 -18.93 13.65
C GLY A 324 5.75 -17.91 12.54
N ILE A 325 5.36 -18.31 11.31
CA ILE A 325 5.06 -17.37 10.23
C ILE A 325 3.86 -16.48 10.60
N LEU A 326 2.81 -17.06 11.19
CA LEU A 326 1.65 -16.29 11.63
C LEU A 326 2.06 -15.22 12.63
N PHE A 327 2.87 -15.58 13.62
CA PHE A 327 3.42 -14.64 14.61
C PHE A 327 4.21 -13.52 13.94
N ALA A 328 5.22 -13.86 13.13
CA ALA A 328 6.09 -12.87 12.48
C ALA A 328 5.28 -11.93 11.55
N GLN A 329 4.34 -12.47 10.77
CA GLN A 329 3.46 -11.70 9.89
C GLN A 329 2.54 -10.74 10.68
N SER A 330 2.03 -11.17 11.85
CA SER A 330 1.13 -10.33 12.67
C SER A 330 1.90 -9.24 13.42
N MET A 331 3.18 -9.46 13.75
CA MET A 331 4.01 -8.47 14.44
C MET A 331 4.62 -7.45 13.49
N GLN A 332 4.80 -7.76 12.20
CA GLN A 332 5.41 -6.86 11.23
C GLN A 332 4.64 -5.55 11.06
N PRO A 333 3.31 -5.50 10.89
CA PRO A 333 2.58 -4.24 10.84
C PRO A 333 2.78 -3.39 12.10
N ILE A 334 2.85 -4.02 13.29
CA ILE A 334 3.10 -3.30 14.55
C ILE A 334 4.48 -2.65 14.53
N ALA A 335 5.51 -3.38 14.10
CA ALA A 335 6.87 -2.86 13.96
C ALA A 335 6.94 -1.66 12.99
N HIS A 336 6.08 -1.62 11.97
CA HIS A 336 6.00 -0.55 10.96
C HIS A 336 5.02 0.59 11.32
N GLY A 337 4.55 0.67 12.56
CA GLY A 337 3.68 1.77 13.02
C GLY A 337 2.18 1.44 13.00
N GLY A 338 1.83 0.19 12.82
CA GLY A 338 0.45 -0.29 12.90
C GLY A 338 -0.06 -0.40 14.33
N GLU A 339 -1.38 -0.26 14.51
CA GLU A 339 -2.08 -0.34 15.78
C GLU A 339 -2.92 -1.62 15.92
N GLY A 340 -2.77 -2.57 14.99
CA GLY A 340 -3.49 -3.83 15.07
C GLY A 340 -3.14 -4.83 13.98
N ALA A 341 -3.41 -6.10 14.30
CA ALA A 341 -3.27 -7.26 13.42
C ALA A 341 -4.57 -8.07 13.46
N LEU A 342 -5.35 -8.01 12.39
CA LEU A 342 -6.63 -8.67 12.26
C LEU A 342 -6.57 -9.73 11.15
N TYR A 343 -7.53 -10.66 11.21
CA TYR A 343 -7.55 -11.83 10.32
C TYR A 343 -8.83 -11.90 9.49
N PHE A 344 -8.74 -12.34 8.27
CA PHE A 344 -9.81 -12.99 7.56
C PHE A 344 -9.55 -14.50 7.62
N GLN A 345 -10.35 -15.29 8.40
CA GLN A 345 -11.52 -14.87 9.16
C GLN A 345 -11.51 -15.47 10.57
N ILE A 346 -12.42 -15.02 11.41
CA ILE A 346 -12.55 -15.57 12.77
C ILE A 346 -13.05 -17.01 12.71
N ARG A 347 -14.26 -17.24 12.17
CA ARG A 347 -14.80 -18.59 12.00
C ARG A 347 -14.85 -18.98 10.53
N GLN A 348 -14.34 -20.18 10.22
CA GLN A 348 -14.28 -20.70 8.86
C GLN A 348 -15.69 -20.88 8.27
N SER A 349 -15.92 -20.34 7.08
CA SER A 349 -17.21 -20.42 6.38
C SER A 349 -17.66 -21.85 6.09
N ARG A 350 -18.95 -22.13 6.18
CA ARG A 350 -19.53 -23.48 5.95
C ARG A 350 -19.55 -23.89 4.48
N GLY A 351 -19.61 -22.92 3.58
CA GLY A 351 -19.85 -23.16 2.16
C GLY A 351 -19.28 -22.06 1.28
N ALA A 352 -19.62 -22.11 0.02
CA ALA A 352 -19.17 -21.19 -1.04
C ALA A 352 -17.65 -21.26 -1.29
N SER A 353 -17.13 -20.26 -2.00
CA SER A 353 -15.74 -20.26 -2.49
C SER A 353 -14.69 -20.22 -1.39
N GLU A 354 -15.01 -19.61 -0.23
CA GLU A 354 -14.07 -19.41 0.88
C GLU A 354 -14.21 -20.44 2.02
N LYS A 355 -14.96 -21.52 1.81
CA LYS A 355 -15.15 -22.56 2.82
C LYS A 355 -13.86 -23.23 3.31
N PHE A 356 -12.78 -23.15 2.54
CA PHE A 356 -11.46 -23.67 2.91
C PHE A 356 -10.43 -22.58 3.20
N HIS A 357 -10.87 -21.31 3.24
CA HIS A 357 -9.99 -20.24 3.69
C HIS A 357 -9.63 -20.45 5.16
N GLY A 358 -8.36 -20.25 5.50
CA GLY A 358 -7.90 -20.38 6.88
C GLY A 358 -8.63 -19.42 7.81
N ALA A 359 -8.88 -19.89 9.04
CA ALA A 359 -9.61 -19.14 10.05
C ALA A 359 -8.97 -19.33 11.43
N VAL A 360 -9.27 -18.44 12.36
CA VAL A 360 -8.90 -18.60 13.78
C VAL A 360 -9.57 -19.83 14.36
N ILE A 361 -10.86 -19.99 14.08
CA ILE A 361 -11.68 -21.13 14.48
C ILE A 361 -12.07 -21.88 13.21
N ASP A 362 -11.49 -23.04 13.00
CA ASP A 362 -11.77 -23.90 11.85
C ASP A 362 -13.08 -24.70 11.97
N HIS A 363 -13.37 -25.58 10.99
CA HIS A 363 -14.58 -26.39 11.01
C HIS A 363 -14.65 -27.36 12.21
N TYR A 364 -13.52 -27.76 12.78
CA TYR A 364 -13.48 -28.59 14.00
C TYR A 364 -14.03 -27.82 15.20
N GLY A 365 -13.71 -26.49 15.30
CA GLY A 365 -14.25 -25.59 16.32
C GLY A 365 -13.62 -25.73 17.70
N GLY A 366 -12.46 -26.39 17.81
CA GLY A 366 -11.73 -26.55 19.06
C GLY A 366 -10.64 -25.47 19.25
N SER A 367 -10.30 -25.18 20.50
CA SER A 367 -9.21 -24.25 20.87
C SER A 367 -7.82 -24.91 20.94
N ASP A 368 -7.75 -26.22 20.73
CA ASP A 368 -6.51 -27.02 20.78
C ASP A 368 -5.80 -27.17 19.44
N THR A 369 -6.21 -26.41 18.41
CA THR A 369 -5.54 -26.39 17.11
C THR A 369 -4.22 -25.59 17.16
N ARG A 370 -3.29 -25.88 16.23
CA ARG A 370 -2.05 -25.12 16.11
C ARG A 370 -2.30 -23.63 15.83
N VAL A 371 -3.21 -23.36 14.89
CA VAL A 371 -3.56 -21.99 14.48
C VAL A 371 -4.12 -21.19 15.64
N PHE A 372 -5.05 -21.78 16.42
CA PHE A 372 -5.62 -21.10 17.57
C PHE A 372 -4.57 -20.75 18.63
N ARG A 373 -3.64 -21.67 18.90
CA ARG A 373 -2.53 -21.39 19.83
C ARG A 373 -1.59 -20.30 19.33
N GLU A 374 -1.25 -20.28 18.04
CA GLU A 374 -0.42 -19.23 17.45
C GLU A 374 -1.15 -17.85 17.48
N VAL A 375 -2.47 -17.82 17.24
CA VAL A 375 -3.27 -16.59 17.39
C VAL A 375 -3.29 -16.12 18.83
N THR A 376 -3.41 -17.02 19.79
CA THR A 376 -3.34 -16.69 21.23
C THR A 376 -1.97 -16.10 21.60
N GLU A 377 -0.88 -16.69 21.10
CA GLU A 377 0.48 -16.15 21.28
C GLU A 377 0.61 -14.71 20.74
N VAL A 378 0.00 -14.42 19.59
CA VAL A 378 -0.06 -13.05 19.04
C VAL A 378 -0.81 -12.12 20.00
N GLY A 379 -1.99 -12.53 20.48
CA GLY A 379 -2.79 -11.72 21.41
C GLY A 379 -2.05 -11.42 22.72
N ASP A 380 -1.41 -12.41 23.31
CA ASP A 380 -0.59 -12.24 24.52
C ASP A 380 0.60 -11.30 24.29
N THR A 381 1.25 -11.42 23.14
CA THR A 381 2.37 -10.55 22.77
C THR A 381 1.93 -9.11 22.56
N LEU A 382 0.84 -8.87 21.84
CA LEU A 382 0.29 -7.51 21.63
C LEU A 382 -0.07 -6.85 22.98
N LYS A 383 -0.61 -7.62 23.91
CA LYS A 383 -0.88 -7.14 25.28
C LYS A 383 0.42 -6.81 26.01
N ALA A 384 1.46 -7.64 25.90
CA ALA A 384 2.73 -7.43 26.57
C ALA A 384 3.47 -6.19 26.05
N ILE A 385 3.34 -5.85 24.77
CA ILE A 385 3.96 -4.67 24.13
C ILE A 385 3.00 -3.48 24.02
N SER A 386 1.87 -3.46 24.75
CA SER A 386 0.81 -2.44 24.58
C SER A 386 1.31 -1.00 24.78
N GLU A 387 2.39 -0.80 25.51
CA GLU A 387 3.01 0.53 25.70
C GLU A 387 3.49 1.21 24.40
N VAL A 388 3.62 0.46 23.29
CA VAL A 388 4.02 1.03 21.99
C VAL A 388 2.83 1.69 21.25
N ALA A 389 1.59 1.46 21.73
CA ALA A 389 0.41 2.03 21.10
C ALA A 389 0.48 3.57 21.05
N GLY A 390 0.08 4.16 19.92
CA GLY A 390 0.13 5.60 19.68
C GLY A 390 1.52 6.17 19.38
N SER A 391 2.60 5.37 19.43
CA SER A 391 3.94 5.80 18.98
C SER A 391 3.97 5.95 17.44
N ARG A 392 4.86 6.82 16.94
CA ARG A 392 4.95 7.17 15.52
C ARG A 392 6.23 6.62 14.90
N VAL A 393 6.23 6.45 13.60
CA VAL A 393 7.43 6.15 12.82
C VAL A 393 7.91 7.46 12.20
N GLU A 394 9.13 7.85 12.55
CA GLU A 394 9.83 8.97 11.92
C GLU A 394 10.77 8.43 10.83
N SER A 395 10.71 9.02 9.64
CA SER A 395 11.47 8.58 8.48
C SER A 395 12.34 9.69 7.92
N PRO A 396 13.68 9.48 7.79
CA PRO A 396 14.55 10.42 7.09
C PRO A 396 14.48 10.27 5.56
N VAL A 397 13.85 9.21 5.04
CA VAL A 397 13.85 8.84 3.64
C VAL A 397 12.44 8.87 3.08
N ALA A 398 12.28 9.57 1.95
CA ALA A 398 11.10 9.51 1.10
C ALA A 398 11.43 8.69 -0.16
N LEU A 399 10.65 7.66 -0.43
CA LEU A 399 10.69 6.89 -1.68
C LEU A 399 9.46 7.26 -2.51
N PHE A 400 9.68 7.79 -3.70
CA PHE A 400 8.60 8.23 -4.58
C PHE A 400 7.83 7.03 -5.13
N TYR A 401 6.50 7.08 -5.00
CA TYR A 401 5.55 6.11 -5.52
C TYR A 401 4.31 6.85 -6.04
N ASP A 402 4.03 6.78 -7.32
CA ASP A 402 2.89 7.45 -7.95
C ASP A 402 2.08 6.50 -8.82
N TRP A 403 0.78 6.37 -8.54
CA TRP A 403 -0.13 5.52 -9.32
C TRP A 403 -0.22 5.96 -10.78
N SER A 404 -0.22 7.27 -11.06
CA SER A 404 -0.28 7.77 -12.44
C SER A 404 0.94 7.37 -13.25
N SER A 405 2.15 7.45 -12.67
CA SER A 405 3.38 6.95 -13.28
C SER A 405 3.31 5.45 -13.56
N ASN A 406 2.80 4.65 -12.61
CA ASN A 406 2.68 3.21 -12.77
C ASN A 406 1.72 2.86 -13.91
N TRP A 407 0.54 3.50 -13.93
CA TRP A 407 -0.45 3.29 -14.98
C TRP A 407 0.06 3.69 -16.38
N ALA A 408 0.75 4.81 -16.48
CA ALA A 408 1.32 5.27 -17.75
C ALA A 408 2.46 4.36 -18.22
N MET A 409 3.30 3.86 -17.32
CA MET A 409 4.36 2.90 -17.66
C MET A 409 3.81 1.57 -18.20
N GLU A 410 2.66 1.10 -17.69
CA GLU A 410 2.01 -0.10 -18.21
C GLU A 410 1.55 0.05 -19.66
N ASP A 411 1.12 1.25 -20.07
CA ASP A 411 0.72 1.58 -21.43
C ASP A 411 1.91 2.00 -22.30
N SER A 412 3.02 2.43 -21.73
CA SER A 412 4.18 2.96 -22.46
C SER A 412 4.76 1.91 -23.41
N GLN A 413 4.82 2.24 -24.69
CA GLN A 413 5.51 1.45 -25.69
C GLN A 413 6.93 2.02 -25.87
N GLY A 414 7.73 1.82 -24.82
CA GLY A 414 9.05 2.38 -24.68
C GLY A 414 10.17 1.38 -24.99
N PRO A 415 11.31 1.47 -24.33
CA PRO A 415 12.44 0.58 -24.54
C PRO A 415 12.13 -0.88 -24.19
N ARG A 416 11.16 -1.11 -23.31
CA ARG A 416 10.62 -2.46 -22.98
C ARG A 416 9.11 -2.38 -22.85
N ASN A 417 8.37 -3.06 -23.72
CA ASN A 417 6.91 -3.14 -23.67
C ASN A 417 6.41 -4.22 -22.68
N LYS A 418 7.30 -5.07 -22.20
CA LYS A 418 7.04 -6.11 -21.19
C LYS A 418 8.24 -6.21 -20.27
N GLY A 419 7.96 -6.43 -18.98
CA GLY A 419 9.02 -6.63 -18.00
C GLY A 419 9.85 -5.36 -17.75
N LEU A 420 9.18 -4.24 -17.45
CA LEU A 420 9.82 -3.01 -16.95
C LEU A 420 10.39 -3.18 -15.55
N HIS A 421 9.90 -4.18 -14.80
CA HIS A 421 10.37 -4.51 -13.44
C HIS A 421 10.38 -3.35 -12.45
N HIS A 422 9.43 -2.40 -12.59
CA HIS A 422 9.36 -1.22 -11.73
C HIS A 422 9.24 -1.58 -10.22
N HIS A 423 8.38 -2.55 -9.90
CA HIS A 423 8.20 -2.98 -8.51
C HIS A 423 9.50 -3.58 -7.91
N GLU A 424 10.22 -4.37 -8.69
CA GLU A 424 11.51 -4.93 -8.30
C GLU A 424 12.58 -3.84 -8.12
N ALA A 425 12.59 -2.83 -8.99
CA ALA A 425 13.49 -1.69 -8.86
C ALA A 425 13.22 -0.88 -7.58
N LEU A 426 11.93 -0.65 -7.26
CA LEU A 426 11.52 -0.03 -5.99
C LEU A 426 11.98 -0.85 -4.79
N LEU A 427 11.80 -2.19 -4.83
CA LEU A 427 12.23 -3.08 -3.73
C LEU A 427 13.73 -3.10 -3.52
N LYS A 428 14.55 -2.97 -4.58
CA LYS A 428 16.01 -2.85 -4.46
C LYS A 428 16.39 -1.53 -3.77
N MET A 429 15.81 -0.42 -4.20
CA MET A 429 16.02 0.91 -3.59
C MET A 429 15.59 0.92 -2.12
N TYR A 430 14.38 0.45 -1.83
CA TYR A 430 13.84 0.30 -0.47
C TYR A 430 14.74 -0.58 0.39
N GLY A 431 15.15 -1.74 -0.14
CA GLY A 431 16.02 -2.72 0.55
C GLY A 431 17.33 -2.13 1.01
N GLY A 432 17.99 -1.32 0.17
CA GLY A 432 19.24 -0.64 0.51
C GLY A 432 19.13 0.25 1.75
N PHE A 433 18.03 1.02 1.90
CA PHE A 433 17.76 1.81 3.10
C PHE A 433 17.42 0.92 4.31
N ARG A 434 16.58 -0.11 4.10
CA ARG A 434 16.16 -1.01 5.19
C ARG A 434 17.32 -1.84 5.76
N LYS A 435 18.32 -2.14 4.95
CA LYS A 435 19.55 -2.83 5.39
C LYS A 435 20.37 -1.99 6.38
N LEU A 436 20.16 -0.68 6.40
CA LEU A 436 20.72 0.24 7.40
C LEU A 436 19.78 0.46 8.59
N GLY A 437 18.60 -0.17 8.61
CA GLY A 437 17.56 0.05 9.62
C GLY A 437 16.86 1.40 9.51
N LEU A 438 17.05 2.13 8.41
CA LEU A 438 16.39 3.42 8.19
C LEU A 438 14.91 3.20 7.83
N ASN A 439 14.02 3.88 8.52
CA ASN A 439 12.62 3.93 8.14
C ASN A 439 12.45 4.68 6.81
N VAL A 440 11.49 4.24 6.00
CA VAL A 440 11.20 4.78 4.68
C VAL A 440 9.73 5.13 4.61
N ASP A 441 9.37 6.34 4.16
CA ASP A 441 8.02 6.68 3.76
C ASP A 441 7.89 6.58 2.24
N LEU A 442 6.78 6.04 1.75
CA LEU A 442 6.43 6.14 0.35
C LEU A 442 5.59 7.40 0.15
N VAL A 443 5.94 8.20 -0.85
CA VAL A 443 5.35 9.54 -1.03
C VAL A 443 4.94 9.78 -2.48
N ASP A 444 3.80 10.44 -2.67
CA ASP A 444 3.42 10.99 -3.96
C ASP A 444 3.98 12.42 -4.15
N GLU A 445 3.73 13.00 -5.31
CA GLU A 445 4.17 14.36 -5.60
C GLU A 445 3.47 15.46 -4.78
N ASP A 446 2.30 15.19 -4.17
CA ASP A 446 1.59 16.15 -3.30
C ASP A 446 2.25 16.26 -1.91
N CYS A 447 3.07 15.27 -1.52
CA CYS A 447 3.69 15.21 -0.19
C CYS A 447 4.68 16.36 0.04
N SER A 448 4.70 16.95 1.25
CA SER A 448 5.77 17.87 1.66
C SER A 448 7.08 17.12 1.86
N LEU A 449 8.19 17.70 1.37
CA LEU A 449 9.53 17.13 1.50
C LEU A 449 10.34 17.74 2.67
N GLU A 450 9.78 18.68 3.41
CA GLU A 450 10.51 19.48 4.43
C GLU A 450 11.20 18.66 5.52
N ASN A 451 10.60 17.51 5.92
CA ASN A 451 11.11 16.69 7.02
C ASN A 451 12.03 15.55 6.55
N TYR A 452 12.22 15.39 5.24
CA TYR A 452 13.08 14.34 4.72
C TYR A 452 14.49 14.84 4.49
N LYS A 453 15.44 13.93 4.60
CA LYS A 453 16.86 14.16 4.26
C LYS A 453 17.22 13.60 2.90
N VAL A 454 16.51 12.55 2.50
CA VAL A 454 16.72 11.83 1.24
C VAL A 454 15.38 11.70 0.51
N LEU A 455 15.39 12.00 -0.78
CA LEU A 455 14.34 11.67 -1.73
C LEU A 455 14.89 10.68 -2.76
N ALA A 456 14.31 9.50 -2.87
CA ALA A 456 14.63 8.53 -3.91
C ALA A 456 13.47 8.46 -4.91
N ILE A 457 13.77 8.64 -6.19
CA ILE A 457 12.81 8.55 -7.30
C ILE A 457 13.26 7.41 -8.21
N THR A 458 12.56 6.27 -8.13
CA THR A 458 12.86 5.09 -8.93
C THR A 458 11.86 5.00 -10.07
N MET A 459 12.34 5.18 -11.33
CA MET A 459 11.49 5.17 -12.52
C MET A 459 10.26 6.09 -12.38
N GLY A 460 10.46 7.30 -11.90
CA GLY A 460 9.37 8.29 -11.76
C GLY A 460 8.97 8.84 -13.13
N TYR A 461 8.23 8.07 -13.90
CA TYR A 461 7.97 8.31 -15.33
C TYR A 461 7.23 9.61 -15.59
N ILE A 462 6.14 9.88 -14.87
CA ILE A 462 5.41 11.15 -14.93
C ILE A 462 5.97 12.13 -13.91
N PHE A 463 6.28 13.34 -14.35
CA PHE A 463 6.42 14.50 -13.48
C PHE A 463 5.28 15.47 -13.78
N LYS A 464 4.41 15.73 -12.81
CA LYS A 464 3.37 16.73 -12.96
C LYS A 464 3.95 18.14 -12.81
N GLU A 465 3.19 19.12 -13.29
CA GLU A 465 3.56 20.53 -13.17
C GLU A 465 3.90 20.90 -11.72
N GLY A 466 5.05 21.53 -11.52
CA GLY A 466 5.55 21.96 -10.20
C GLY A 466 6.33 20.90 -9.42
N PHE A 467 6.32 19.62 -9.83
CA PHE A 467 7.03 18.58 -9.09
C PHE A 467 8.55 18.70 -9.23
N ALA A 468 9.07 18.94 -10.45
CA ALA A 468 10.48 19.13 -10.66
C ALA A 468 11.03 20.35 -9.88
N GLU A 469 10.28 21.44 -9.82
CA GLU A 469 10.62 22.65 -9.04
C GLU A 469 10.67 22.34 -7.54
N LYS A 470 9.73 21.53 -7.02
CA LYS A 470 9.74 21.08 -5.63
C LYS A 470 10.99 20.25 -5.33
N VAL A 471 11.34 19.29 -6.19
CA VAL A 471 12.55 18.47 -6.05
C VAL A 471 13.81 19.33 -6.12
N LYS A 472 13.86 20.27 -7.06
CA LYS A 472 14.95 21.24 -7.19
C LYS A 472 15.16 22.05 -5.91
N ALA A 473 14.08 22.61 -5.35
CA ALA A 473 14.13 23.36 -4.09
C ALA A 473 14.58 22.48 -2.92
N PHE A 474 14.15 21.22 -2.86
CA PHE A 474 14.59 20.27 -1.85
C PHE A 474 16.12 20.07 -1.89
N VAL A 475 16.69 19.84 -3.07
CA VAL A 475 18.14 19.66 -3.23
C VAL A 475 18.88 20.97 -2.94
N GLU A 476 18.41 22.09 -3.46
CA GLU A 476 19.03 23.42 -3.25
C GLU A 476 19.18 23.76 -1.76
N ASN A 477 18.21 23.33 -0.93
CA ASN A 477 18.20 23.56 0.52
C ASN A 477 18.99 22.52 1.33
N GLY A 478 19.65 21.54 0.69
CA GLY A 478 20.53 20.57 1.36
C GLY A 478 20.03 19.13 1.35
N GLY A 479 18.90 18.85 0.69
CA GLY A 479 18.40 17.49 0.50
C GLY A 479 19.31 16.64 -0.39
N THR A 480 19.22 15.33 -0.23
CA THR A 480 19.91 14.36 -1.07
C THR A 480 18.88 13.71 -2.00
N LEU A 481 19.08 13.84 -3.31
CA LEU A 481 18.26 13.21 -4.34
C LEU A 481 18.96 11.97 -4.89
N ILE A 482 18.23 10.87 -5.02
CA ILE A 482 18.61 9.71 -5.83
C ILE A 482 17.54 9.54 -6.89
N THR A 483 17.91 9.67 -8.17
CA THR A 483 16.99 9.47 -9.29
C THR A 483 17.51 8.35 -10.17
N THR A 484 16.64 7.54 -10.75
CA THR A 484 17.05 6.45 -11.65
C THR A 484 16.63 6.73 -13.09
N TYR A 485 17.12 5.90 -14.00
CA TYR A 485 16.67 5.80 -15.40
C TYR A 485 15.16 5.86 -15.53
N TRP A 486 14.66 6.21 -16.72
CA TRP A 486 13.23 6.24 -17.05
C TRP A 486 12.40 7.15 -16.12
N SER A 487 12.98 8.30 -15.71
CA SER A 487 12.34 9.30 -14.84
C SER A 487 12.15 10.63 -15.56
N GLY A 488 11.03 11.33 -15.28
CA GLY A 488 10.72 12.63 -15.85
C GLY A 488 10.55 12.62 -17.36
N ILE A 489 9.93 11.56 -17.89
CA ILE A 489 9.76 11.35 -19.34
C ILE A 489 8.53 12.06 -19.88
N ALA A 490 7.41 12.02 -19.12
CA ALA A 490 6.11 12.50 -19.56
C ALA A 490 5.46 13.44 -18.55
N ASP A 491 4.56 14.29 -19.06
CA ASP A 491 3.69 15.14 -18.24
C ASP A 491 2.47 14.37 -17.69
N ASP A 492 1.60 15.06 -16.95
CA ASP A 492 0.41 14.46 -16.30
C ASP A 492 -0.65 13.93 -17.28
N THR A 493 -0.44 14.06 -18.58
CA THR A 493 -1.30 13.50 -19.64
C THR A 493 -0.58 12.43 -20.47
N ASP A 494 0.53 11.90 -19.94
CA ASP A 494 1.40 10.93 -20.62
C ASP A 494 1.93 11.44 -21.98
N ARG A 495 2.16 12.74 -22.08
CA ARG A 495 2.77 13.37 -23.23
C ARG A 495 4.25 13.64 -22.94
N CYS A 496 5.12 13.14 -23.81
CA CYS A 496 6.56 13.34 -23.64
C CYS A 496 6.94 14.83 -23.53
N TYR A 497 7.82 15.10 -22.57
CA TYR A 497 8.43 16.41 -22.46
C TYR A 497 9.35 16.71 -23.65
N LEU A 498 9.39 17.97 -24.06
CA LEU A 498 10.37 18.50 -25.00
C LEU A 498 11.56 19.06 -24.24
N ASP A 499 12.66 19.36 -24.93
CA ASP A 499 13.87 20.00 -24.38
C ASP A 499 14.75 19.11 -23.48
N GLY A 500 14.44 17.82 -23.37
CA GLY A 500 15.28 16.80 -22.72
C GLY A 500 14.75 16.28 -21.39
N VAL A 501 15.31 15.18 -20.97
CA VAL A 501 14.93 14.41 -19.78
C VAL A 501 16.16 14.06 -18.92
N PRO A 502 16.02 13.85 -17.60
CA PRO A 502 14.81 13.98 -16.77
C PRO A 502 14.31 15.44 -16.72
N TYR A 503 13.06 15.64 -17.10
CA TYR A 503 12.50 16.99 -17.25
C TYR A 503 12.61 17.82 -15.96
N GLY A 504 13.09 19.06 -16.12
CA GLY A 504 13.23 20.03 -15.02
C GLY A 504 14.36 19.72 -14.03
N LEU A 505 15.02 18.54 -14.13
CA LEU A 505 16.09 18.13 -13.21
C LEU A 505 17.48 18.01 -13.86
N MET A 506 17.62 18.31 -15.14
CA MET A 506 18.90 18.15 -15.84
C MET A 506 20.04 18.98 -15.23
N ASP A 507 19.77 20.19 -14.78
CA ASP A 507 20.74 21.05 -14.09
C ASP A 507 21.03 20.58 -12.66
N VAL A 508 20.02 20.06 -11.95
CA VAL A 508 20.17 19.47 -10.61
C VAL A 508 21.04 18.22 -10.66
N LEU A 509 20.82 17.37 -11.66
CA LEU A 509 21.55 16.12 -11.86
C LEU A 509 22.88 16.33 -12.59
N GLY A 510 23.09 17.49 -13.24
CA GLY A 510 24.29 17.77 -14.02
C GLY A 510 24.44 16.87 -15.24
N LEU A 511 23.34 16.43 -15.85
CA LEU A 511 23.31 15.52 -17.01
C LEU A 511 21.99 15.63 -17.78
N ARG A 512 21.95 14.99 -18.93
CA ARG A 512 20.71 14.67 -19.65
C ARG A 512 20.76 13.23 -20.18
N SER A 513 19.63 12.54 -20.24
CA SER A 513 19.49 11.30 -20.99
C SER A 513 19.45 11.58 -22.48
N GLU A 514 20.12 10.78 -23.29
CA GLU A 514 20.13 10.87 -24.76
C GLU A 514 19.39 9.71 -25.39
N GLU A 515 19.65 8.51 -24.93
CA GLU A 515 19.05 7.27 -25.42
C GLU A 515 18.90 6.30 -24.25
N ILE A 516 18.00 5.35 -24.37
CA ILE A 516 17.86 4.28 -23.39
C ILE A 516 17.84 2.92 -24.13
N ASP A 517 18.74 2.04 -23.73
CA ASP A 517 18.86 0.69 -24.29
C ASP A 517 18.03 -0.30 -23.47
N GLY A 518 17.19 -1.08 -24.17
CA GLY A 518 16.39 -2.16 -23.60
C GLY A 518 17.06 -3.50 -23.84
N LEU A 519 17.72 -4.04 -22.84
CA LEU A 519 18.39 -5.33 -22.92
C LEU A 519 17.38 -6.49 -23.00
N TYR A 520 17.69 -7.52 -23.79
CA TYR A 520 16.94 -8.78 -23.71
C TYR A 520 17.13 -9.46 -22.35
N ASP A 521 16.21 -10.34 -21.94
CA ASP A 521 16.23 -10.99 -20.62
C ASP A 521 17.49 -11.84 -20.37
N TRP A 522 18.21 -12.25 -21.41
CA TRP A 522 19.47 -12.99 -21.33
C TRP A 522 20.73 -12.12 -21.40
N GLU A 523 20.56 -10.81 -21.63
CA GLU A 523 21.67 -9.86 -21.71
C GLU A 523 21.94 -9.22 -20.37
N GLU A 524 23.16 -8.79 -20.19
CA GLU A 524 23.68 -8.18 -18.98
C GLU A 524 24.79 -7.20 -19.36
N ASN A 525 24.85 -6.07 -18.69
CA ASN A 525 25.97 -5.13 -18.73
C ASN A 525 26.52 -4.98 -17.31
N HIS A 526 27.62 -4.27 -17.14
CA HIS A 526 28.28 -4.09 -15.85
C HIS A 526 28.51 -2.60 -15.53
N LEU A 527 28.40 -2.28 -14.26
CA LEU A 527 28.79 -1.00 -13.69
C LEU A 527 30.20 -1.15 -13.11
N ILE A 528 31.17 -0.47 -13.71
CA ILE A 528 32.58 -0.51 -13.33
C ILE A 528 32.91 0.77 -12.55
N PRO A 529 33.51 0.72 -11.35
CA PRO A 529 33.83 1.90 -10.57
C PRO A 529 34.92 2.75 -11.23
N VAL A 530 34.74 4.05 -11.23
CA VAL A 530 35.81 4.99 -11.57
C VAL A 530 36.81 5.04 -10.43
N GLY A 531 38.10 4.89 -10.75
CA GLY A 531 39.14 4.85 -9.74
C GLY A 531 39.22 6.13 -8.91
N GLY A 532 39.18 5.99 -7.59
CA GLY A 532 39.27 7.11 -6.64
C GLY A 532 37.95 7.92 -6.53
N ASN A 533 36.80 7.33 -6.93
CA ASN A 533 35.50 8.00 -6.80
C ASN A 533 35.19 8.39 -5.34
N GLU A 534 34.45 9.49 -5.15
CA GLU A 534 34.20 10.09 -3.84
C GLU A 534 33.49 9.17 -2.84
N LEU A 535 32.64 8.25 -3.30
CA LEU A 535 31.92 7.31 -2.44
C LEU A 535 32.76 6.07 -2.05
N GLY A 536 33.96 5.91 -2.64
CA GLY A 536 34.84 4.77 -2.35
C GLY A 536 34.26 3.42 -2.84
N LEU A 537 33.42 3.43 -3.88
CA LEU A 537 32.90 2.22 -4.51
C LEU A 537 34.02 1.53 -5.29
N THR A 538 34.25 0.25 -5.05
CA THR A 538 35.37 -0.51 -5.64
C THR A 538 34.97 -1.79 -6.34
N LYS A 539 33.72 -2.23 -6.20
CA LYS A 539 33.20 -3.45 -6.80
C LYS A 539 32.58 -3.16 -8.16
N THR A 540 32.62 -4.14 -9.04
CA THR A 540 31.81 -4.19 -10.26
C THR A 540 30.47 -4.87 -9.97
N TYR A 541 29.40 -4.38 -10.54
CA TYR A 541 28.05 -4.90 -10.36
C TYR A 541 27.39 -5.17 -11.72
N SER A 542 26.52 -6.17 -11.79
CA SER A 542 25.72 -6.41 -12.98
C SER A 542 24.52 -5.44 -13.05
N CYS A 543 24.08 -5.16 -14.28
CA CYS A 543 22.83 -4.46 -14.58
C CYS A 543 22.12 -5.11 -15.75
N ARG A 544 20.78 -5.00 -15.75
CA ARG A 544 19.91 -5.68 -16.73
C ARG A 544 18.76 -4.76 -17.14
N TYR A 545 17.98 -5.21 -18.07
CA TYR A 545 16.72 -4.65 -18.53
C TYR A 545 16.81 -3.26 -19.17
N LEU A 546 17.31 -2.25 -18.49
CA LEU A 546 17.40 -0.86 -18.99
C LEU A 546 18.75 -0.25 -18.67
N CYS A 547 19.38 0.33 -19.68
CA CYS A 547 20.62 1.09 -19.58
C CYS A 547 20.41 2.46 -20.24
N ASP A 548 20.40 3.52 -19.46
CA ASP A 548 20.23 4.89 -19.93
C ASP A 548 21.58 5.50 -20.31
N LEU A 549 21.70 5.99 -21.53
CA LEU A 549 22.91 6.62 -22.08
C LEU A 549 22.84 8.13 -21.77
N VAL A 550 23.60 8.54 -20.76
CA VAL A 550 23.56 9.92 -20.30
C VAL A 550 24.75 10.74 -20.80
N ARG A 551 24.47 11.99 -21.19
CA ARG A 551 25.50 12.99 -21.42
C ARG A 551 25.69 13.81 -20.16
N VAL A 552 26.87 13.68 -19.57
CA VAL A 552 27.28 14.44 -18.38
C VAL A 552 27.50 15.91 -18.74
N ASN A 553 26.97 16.80 -17.91
CA ASN A 553 27.14 18.26 -17.98
C ASN A 553 27.34 18.83 -16.57
N GLY A 554 28.50 18.57 -15.99
CA GLY A 554 28.87 19.03 -14.65
C GLY A 554 28.84 17.95 -13.56
N ALA A 555 28.07 16.88 -13.69
CA ALA A 555 28.11 15.77 -12.73
C ALA A 555 29.43 14.99 -12.81
N GLU A 556 29.84 14.39 -11.70
CA GLU A 556 30.98 13.49 -11.60
C GLU A 556 30.56 12.06 -11.84
N PRO A 557 31.11 11.34 -12.83
CA PRO A 557 30.89 9.91 -12.98
C PRO A 557 31.57 9.12 -11.84
N LEU A 558 30.80 8.35 -11.10
CA LEU A 558 31.30 7.46 -10.06
C LEU A 558 31.48 6.02 -10.57
N MET A 559 30.62 5.62 -11.53
CA MET A 559 30.72 4.34 -12.23
C MET A 559 30.41 4.53 -13.71
N VAL A 560 30.94 3.63 -14.55
CA VAL A 560 30.73 3.62 -16.01
C VAL A 560 30.26 2.23 -16.46
N TYR A 561 29.62 2.16 -17.62
CA TYR A 561 29.28 0.89 -18.26
C TYR A 561 30.56 0.14 -18.69
N GLY A 562 30.54 -1.18 -18.53
CA GLY A 562 31.66 -2.05 -18.87
C GLY A 562 31.62 -2.63 -20.27
N ASP A 563 30.42 -2.79 -20.82
CA ASP A 563 30.19 -3.58 -22.04
C ASP A 563 29.39 -2.76 -23.06
N ASP A 564 29.27 -3.36 -24.26
CA ASP A 564 28.57 -2.81 -25.42
C ASP A 564 29.24 -1.56 -26.04
N PHE A 565 28.61 -0.97 -27.07
CA PHE A 565 29.12 0.19 -27.79
C PHE A 565 29.22 1.47 -26.92
N TYR A 566 28.52 1.50 -25.78
CA TYR A 566 28.54 2.57 -24.81
C TYR A 566 29.42 2.27 -23.58
N ALA A 567 30.31 1.29 -23.65
CA ALA A 567 31.32 1.07 -22.60
C ALA A 567 32.11 2.33 -22.33
N GLY A 568 32.26 2.67 -21.03
CA GLY A 568 32.90 3.92 -20.58
C GLY A 568 31.95 5.12 -20.44
N HIS A 569 30.69 5.04 -20.88
CA HIS A 569 29.67 6.05 -20.57
C HIS A 569 29.30 5.98 -19.09
N ALA A 570 28.92 7.14 -18.50
CA ALA A 570 28.54 7.23 -17.08
C ALA A 570 27.27 6.38 -16.80
N ALA A 571 27.35 5.55 -15.76
CA ALA A 571 26.26 4.67 -15.28
C ALA A 571 25.79 5.00 -13.86
N LEU A 572 26.66 5.63 -13.04
CA LEU A 572 26.33 6.30 -11.79
C LEU A 572 27.02 7.65 -11.77
N THR A 573 26.26 8.71 -11.48
CA THR A 573 26.81 10.06 -11.35
C THR A 573 26.42 10.71 -10.03
N LYS A 574 27.21 11.68 -9.61
CA LYS A 574 26.93 12.54 -8.48
C LYS A 574 27.13 14.01 -8.88
N ASN A 575 26.21 14.87 -8.46
CA ASN A 575 26.29 16.31 -8.68
C ASN A 575 26.02 17.07 -7.38
N THR A 576 26.65 18.21 -7.21
CA THR A 576 26.34 19.15 -6.13
C THR A 576 25.46 20.26 -6.70
N TYR A 577 24.30 20.49 -6.08
CA TYR A 577 23.38 21.54 -6.49
C TYR A 577 22.91 22.34 -5.26
N GLY A 578 23.19 23.64 -5.25
CA GLY A 578 22.97 24.46 -4.05
C GLY A 578 23.74 23.91 -2.84
N LYS A 579 23.03 23.56 -1.77
CA LYS A 579 23.60 22.93 -0.56
C LYS A 579 23.48 21.40 -0.56
N GLY A 580 22.77 20.83 -1.52
CA GLY A 580 22.43 19.42 -1.59
C GLY A 580 23.26 18.64 -2.60
N THR A 581 22.85 17.38 -2.74
CA THR A 581 23.50 16.41 -3.62
C THR A 581 22.45 15.68 -4.43
N ALA A 582 22.74 15.44 -5.71
CA ALA A 582 21.89 14.65 -6.60
C ALA A 582 22.71 13.52 -7.23
N CYS A 583 22.22 12.31 -7.13
CA CYS A 583 22.80 11.12 -7.75
C CYS A 583 21.84 10.58 -8.83
N TYR A 584 22.39 10.12 -9.94
CA TYR A 584 21.64 9.47 -11.00
C TYR A 584 22.16 8.07 -11.25
N VAL A 585 21.28 7.07 -11.12
CA VAL A 585 21.56 5.68 -11.42
C VAL A 585 21.00 5.36 -12.82
N ALA A 586 21.87 5.23 -13.80
CA ALA A 586 21.47 5.13 -15.20
C ALA A 586 21.05 3.70 -15.65
N ALA A 587 21.12 2.71 -14.77
CA ALA A 587 20.81 1.33 -15.12
C ALA A 587 20.03 0.59 -14.01
N ASP A 588 19.30 -0.45 -14.41
CA ASP A 588 18.71 -1.39 -13.46
C ASP A 588 19.78 -2.34 -12.89
N ALA A 589 20.50 -1.87 -11.89
CA ALA A 589 21.57 -2.60 -11.23
C ALA A 589 21.06 -3.70 -10.30
N GLU A 590 21.92 -4.65 -9.98
CA GLU A 590 21.65 -5.70 -9.01
C GLU A 590 21.49 -5.16 -7.58
N GLU A 591 20.88 -5.94 -6.69
CA GLU A 591 20.59 -5.54 -5.29
C GLU A 591 21.87 -5.13 -4.53
N ALA A 592 22.97 -5.86 -4.72
CA ALA A 592 24.26 -5.59 -4.06
C ALA A 592 24.81 -4.18 -4.37
N PHE A 593 24.52 -3.64 -5.56
CA PHE A 593 24.87 -2.27 -5.89
C PHE A 593 24.13 -1.27 -4.98
N TYR A 594 22.82 -1.41 -4.83
CA TYR A 594 22.02 -0.50 -4.00
C TYR A 594 22.43 -0.58 -2.53
N ASP A 595 22.78 -1.77 -2.04
CA ASP A 595 23.30 -1.97 -0.68
C ASP A 595 24.57 -1.16 -0.43
N ASP A 596 25.57 -1.33 -1.29
CA ASP A 596 26.87 -0.65 -1.15
C ASP A 596 26.78 0.86 -1.44
N PHE A 597 26.03 1.25 -2.49
CA PHE A 597 25.86 2.64 -2.88
C PHE A 597 25.11 3.46 -1.81
N ILE A 598 23.96 2.96 -1.34
CA ILE A 598 23.17 3.66 -0.33
C ILE A 598 23.95 3.74 0.98
N ALA A 599 24.62 2.66 1.39
CA ALA A 599 25.45 2.69 2.61
C ALA A 599 26.57 3.74 2.53
N ALA A 600 27.27 3.82 1.40
CA ALA A 600 28.32 4.80 1.19
C ALA A 600 27.76 6.24 1.19
N LEU A 601 26.65 6.48 0.49
CA LEU A 601 26.00 7.79 0.41
C LEU A 601 25.44 8.23 1.78
N MET A 602 24.76 7.37 2.51
CA MET A 602 24.23 7.71 3.84
C MET A 602 25.36 8.04 4.82
N LYS A 603 26.44 7.30 4.76
CA LYS A 603 27.65 7.59 5.55
C LYS A 603 28.24 8.97 5.21
N GLU A 604 28.38 9.30 3.93
CA GLU A 604 28.85 10.62 3.48
C GLU A 604 27.95 11.75 3.99
N LYS A 605 26.62 11.53 3.96
CA LYS A 605 25.65 12.53 4.41
C LYS A 605 25.45 12.56 5.93
N GLY A 606 26.15 11.74 6.69
CA GLY A 606 26.04 11.68 8.15
C GLY A 606 24.67 11.18 8.65
N ILE A 607 23.93 10.45 7.81
CA ILE A 607 22.65 9.85 8.19
C ILE A 607 22.95 8.53 8.90
N LYS A 608 22.72 8.53 10.22
CA LYS A 608 23.06 7.39 11.08
C LYS A 608 21.98 6.32 11.08
N ALA A 609 22.43 5.06 11.09
CA ALA A 609 21.60 3.91 11.43
C ALA A 609 21.07 4.03 12.88
N PRO A 610 19.89 3.49 13.20
CA PRO A 610 19.33 3.54 14.54
C PRO A 610 20.07 2.62 15.54
N VAL A 611 20.89 1.70 15.05
CA VAL A 611 21.62 0.71 15.83
C VAL A 611 23.09 0.68 15.46
N THR A 612 23.94 0.16 16.36
CA THR A 612 25.38 0.06 16.16
C THR A 612 25.77 -1.22 15.43
N GLY A 613 26.68 -1.10 14.45
CA GLY A 613 27.15 -2.25 13.68
C GLY A 613 26.28 -2.63 12.50
N ALA A 614 26.66 -3.69 11.81
CA ALA A 614 25.94 -4.18 10.63
C ALA A 614 24.69 -4.97 11.04
N ILE A 615 23.59 -4.74 10.35
CA ILE A 615 22.36 -5.52 10.51
C ILE A 615 22.53 -6.84 9.74
N PRO A 616 22.38 -8.00 10.40
CA PRO A 616 22.48 -9.30 9.73
C PRO A 616 21.43 -9.46 8.62
N VAL A 617 21.76 -10.22 7.58
CA VAL A 617 20.84 -10.53 6.49
C VAL A 617 19.59 -11.22 7.03
N GLY A 618 18.43 -10.71 6.69
CA GLY A 618 17.12 -11.21 7.14
C GLY A 618 16.69 -10.73 8.52
N LEU A 619 17.51 -9.97 9.22
CA LEU A 619 17.05 -9.24 10.40
C LEU A 619 16.44 -7.90 9.95
N GLU A 620 15.18 -7.69 10.24
CA GLU A 620 14.51 -6.41 10.07
C GLU A 620 14.60 -5.59 11.36
N VAL A 621 15.03 -4.34 11.23
CA VAL A 621 15.06 -3.37 12.33
C VAL A 621 14.17 -2.18 11.96
N THR A 622 13.20 -1.88 12.81
CA THR A 622 12.34 -0.69 12.68
C THR A 622 12.33 0.11 13.97
N THR A 623 11.99 1.37 13.87
CA THR A 623 11.86 2.22 15.06
C THR A 623 10.52 2.92 15.09
N ARG A 624 9.93 2.97 16.29
CA ARG A 624 8.76 3.80 16.61
C ARG A 624 9.13 4.72 17.77
N GLU A 625 8.49 5.88 17.86
CA GLU A 625 8.84 6.81 18.93
C GLU A 625 7.66 7.63 19.45
N THR A 626 7.73 7.97 20.72
CA THR A 626 6.95 9.01 21.37
C THR A 626 7.81 10.28 21.47
N ASP A 627 7.34 11.28 22.18
CA ASP A 627 8.13 12.51 22.41
C ASP A 627 9.38 12.23 23.26
N THR A 628 9.37 11.19 24.10
CA THR A 628 10.44 10.90 25.08
C THR A 628 11.14 9.55 24.91
N VAL A 629 10.51 8.59 24.23
CA VAL A 629 10.99 7.22 24.13
C VAL A 629 11.06 6.79 22.67
N ARG A 630 12.11 6.04 22.31
CA ARG A 630 12.23 5.33 21.04
C ARG A 630 12.18 3.85 21.30
N TYR A 631 11.30 3.14 20.58
CA TYR A 631 11.20 1.69 20.55
C TYR A 631 11.96 1.16 19.34
N TYR A 632 12.64 0.02 19.51
CA TYR A 632 13.38 -0.70 18.48
C TYR A 632 12.79 -2.08 18.36
N PHE A 633 12.27 -2.40 17.20
CA PHE A 633 11.73 -3.72 16.86
C PHE A 633 12.75 -4.47 16.04
N TYR A 634 13.01 -5.70 16.45
CA TYR A 634 13.87 -6.63 15.73
C TYR A 634 13.05 -7.85 15.37
N GLN A 635 12.98 -8.18 14.07
CA GLN A 635 12.32 -9.38 13.58
C GLN A 635 13.25 -10.17 12.69
N ASN A 636 13.41 -11.47 12.95
CA ASN A 636 14.33 -12.32 12.20
C ASN A 636 13.57 -13.16 11.16
N PHE A 637 13.61 -12.75 9.92
CA PHE A 637 13.05 -13.49 8.78
C PHE A 637 14.04 -14.44 8.11
N SER A 638 15.29 -14.56 8.65
CA SER A 638 16.26 -15.52 8.17
C SER A 638 15.98 -16.94 8.71
N ALA A 639 16.62 -17.93 8.11
CA ALA A 639 16.55 -19.32 8.58
C ALA A 639 17.53 -19.63 9.72
N HIS A 640 18.26 -18.62 10.21
CA HIS A 640 19.38 -18.80 11.15
C HIS A 640 19.17 -17.97 12.43
N LEU A 641 19.85 -18.35 13.49
CA LEU A 641 20.01 -17.52 14.67
C LEU A 641 20.83 -16.26 14.30
N VAL A 642 20.42 -15.11 14.78
CA VAL A 642 21.10 -13.83 14.52
C VAL A 642 21.39 -13.09 15.83
N LYS A 643 22.56 -12.49 15.92
CA LYS A 643 22.91 -11.59 17.01
C LYS A 643 22.34 -10.19 16.72
N LEU A 644 21.74 -9.56 17.71
CA LEU A 644 21.15 -8.23 17.56
C LEU A 644 22.22 -7.13 17.58
N PRO A 645 22.22 -6.22 16.59
CA PRO A 645 22.90 -4.94 16.71
C PRO A 645 22.10 -4.04 17.67
N LEU A 646 22.74 -3.56 18.73
CA LEU A 646 22.03 -2.85 19.80
C LEU A 646 22.04 -1.32 19.57
N PRO A 647 21.07 -0.58 20.14
CA PRO A 647 21.11 0.88 20.14
C PRO A 647 22.32 1.42 20.91
N GLU A 648 22.73 2.66 20.65
CA GLU A 648 23.73 3.34 21.47
C GLU A 648 23.14 3.70 22.82
N GLY A 649 23.92 3.57 23.90
CA GLY A 649 23.53 3.96 25.26
C GLY A 649 22.70 2.92 26.01
N ALA A 650 21.98 3.38 27.02
CA ALA A 650 21.15 2.52 27.88
C ALA A 650 19.80 2.21 27.19
N PHE A 651 19.36 0.98 27.31
CA PHE A 651 18.04 0.53 26.83
C PHE A 651 17.42 -0.46 27.82
N GLU A 652 16.12 -0.64 27.69
CA GLU A 652 15.35 -1.63 28.42
C GLU A 652 14.70 -2.61 27.44
N THR A 653 14.55 -3.86 27.85
CA THR A 653 13.82 -4.87 27.07
C THR A 653 12.33 -4.78 27.38
N VAL A 654 11.52 -4.53 26.36
CA VAL A 654 10.06 -4.54 26.44
C VAL A 654 9.52 -5.94 26.19
N TYR A 655 10.13 -6.67 25.22
CA TYR A 655 9.74 -8.02 24.87
C TYR A 655 10.91 -8.83 24.33
N GLY A 656 10.95 -10.12 24.67
CA GLY A 656 12.01 -11.04 24.22
C GLY A 656 13.28 -10.95 25.06
N ASP A 657 14.42 -11.38 24.51
CA ASP A 657 15.73 -11.38 25.16
C ASP A 657 16.77 -10.74 24.25
N ALA A 658 17.29 -9.60 24.66
CA ALA A 658 18.27 -8.83 23.88
C ALA A 658 19.68 -9.43 23.91
N GLU A 659 20.01 -10.24 24.90
CA GLU A 659 21.33 -10.85 25.07
C GLU A 659 21.45 -12.19 24.34
N ALA A 660 20.30 -12.86 24.09
CA ALA A 660 20.27 -14.12 23.33
C ALA A 660 20.33 -13.87 21.82
N GLU A 661 20.81 -14.87 21.06
CA GLU A 661 20.63 -14.88 19.62
C GLU A 661 19.15 -15.05 19.25
N LEU A 662 18.63 -14.18 18.40
CA LEU A 662 17.23 -14.20 17.98
C LEU A 662 16.97 -15.35 17.00
N LYS A 663 16.06 -16.24 17.39
CA LYS A 663 15.64 -17.38 16.57
C LYS A 663 14.92 -16.94 15.30
N PRO A 664 14.89 -17.78 14.24
CA PRO A 664 14.05 -17.56 13.07
C PRO A 664 12.60 -17.26 13.46
N LEU A 665 11.97 -16.27 12.78
CA LEU A 665 10.60 -15.79 12.98
C LEU A 665 10.34 -15.22 14.40
N GLY A 666 11.40 -15.03 15.19
CA GLY A 666 11.31 -14.41 16.52
C GLY A 666 11.30 -12.88 16.43
N MET A 667 10.90 -12.26 17.54
CA MET A 667 10.89 -10.80 17.72
C MET A 667 11.52 -10.42 19.07
N VAL A 668 12.19 -9.28 19.08
CA VAL A 668 12.62 -8.57 20.31
C VAL A 668 12.19 -7.10 20.19
N VAL A 669 11.73 -6.52 21.27
CA VAL A 669 11.41 -5.08 21.35
C VAL A 669 12.20 -4.46 22.49
N LEU A 670 12.98 -3.43 22.16
CA LEU A 670 13.72 -2.63 23.11
C LEU A 670 13.16 -1.21 23.17
N LYS A 671 13.42 -0.49 24.26
CA LYS A 671 13.16 0.94 24.36
C LYS A 671 14.37 1.68 24.94
N ALA A 672 14.58 2.90 24.46
CA ALA A 672 15.58 3.82 25.00
C ALA A 672 14.97 5.23 25.11
N GLU A 673 15.47 6.00 26.08
CA GLU A 673 15.12 7.43 26.18
C GLU A 673 15.66 8.17 24.95
N LYS A 674 14.87 9.08 24.40
CA LYS A 674 15.32 9.98 23.34
C LYS A 674 16.20 11.06 23.97
N GLU A 675 17.40 11.26 23.40
CA GLU A 675 18.14 12.49 23.68
C GLU A 675 17.28 13.69 23.25
N ILE A 676 16.84 14.50 24.20
CA ILE A 676 16.15 15.74 23.91
C ILE A 676 17.20 16.69 23.35
N SER A 677 17.30 16.78 22.02
CA SER A 677 18.05 17.85 21.40
C SER A 677 17.33 19.15 21.67
N PHE A 678 17.82 19.92 22.60
CA PHE A 678 17.42 21.33 22.70
C PHE A 678 17.87 22.02 21.42
N VAL A 679 16.92 22.29 20.48
CA VAL A 679 17.14 23.09 19.28
C VAL A 679 17.21 24.56 19.69
#